data_c944ccc8279be21f89b0e06786e17a1c
#
_entry.id   c944ccc8279be21f89b0e06786e17a1c
#
_cell.length_a   1.000
_cell.length_b   1.000
_cell.length_c   1.000
_cell.angle_alpha   90.00
_cell.angle_beta   90.00
_cell.angle_gamma   90.00
#
_symmetry.space_group_name_H-M   'P 1'
#
loop_
_entity.id
_entity.type
_entity.pdbx_description
1 polymer ?
#
loop_
_entity_poly.entity_id
_entity_poly.type
_entity_poly.pdbx_seq_one_letter_code
_entity_poly.pdbx_strand_id
1 'polypeptide(L)'
;MINMLMLKIYIQKSIKSLHLLLFNKNFTMIKIKHCLLLALLSGLFLPSAFSQLQKINDTLPARDSSLVEALRENLQDNIPVISLDESDGQDGSAQNISSQLAAGRDPFLNAATFKFGAVRFRIRGYDADQFNTYINGAPMENLDNGFTPYGQWGGLNDVLRNRESTSGLRSTTFGYGDLGGLTNFDTRASKQRKQTSINYAASNRNYNNRIMLTHSTGLNSKGWAYSFSGSRRWADEGFSDGTYYDGWSFFAAVDKRFNDRHLLSFVAFGTPTESGRQGSSVKEMLVLANDNYYNPYWGYQNGKKRNSSIAKSFQPIGILTHDWKVSDKTTLVTAAAITVGNRSTTGLDWYNAADPRPDYYRYLPSYQLDPFYAEQVRQELLTNVNKRQINWDALYQTNYAAHDVVHNANGIRGNDVAGRRSRYIVEERVINTTKYNFNSTLNTSVSENINFTAGVTYQSQKNHYYKEVDDLLGGQFYVDVNQFGERDFPTNPGAGQNDLNNPNRIVRVGDKFGYNYDLNIKKGSVWLQGVFKFRKVDIFVASEHSYTSFFRNGKVKSGLFADNSFGKSETQNFYNSGIKGGVTYKIDGRNYIFANGSYASRAPFFENAFIAPRTRDFTQENLESEEILSTEVGYVLNAPKLKIRANGYYSRFKNQLDVLTFYSDEFQNFVNYAISNIGKIHMGLEFGLEAKVYKGLSFTAAAAVGQYTYNTRQSATVTVDNSAAVLSKNDVVYSKDFYVPTPQQAYTIGFDYRSPKFWFINVNFNYFDKMYLNYNPVRRTASAVSGVTEGSEKWNQILDQTQLEDQYTLDAFAGYSWLMNRKFHGLKKRTFLVFNLGVNNILNNTNIVSGGYEQLRFDFAEKNTNKFPDKRFYAYGINFFASVGVRF
;
A
#
# COMPACT_ATOMS: atom_id res chain seq x y z
N MET A 1 17.30 49.47 -19.18
CA MET A 1 17.06 48.72 -20.46
C MET A 1 18.20 47.75 -20.81
N ILE A 2 19.46 48.13 -20.62
CA ILE A 2 20.63 47.29 -20.95
C ILE A 2 20.71 46.04 -20.07
N ASN A 3 20.36 46.09 -18.77
CA ASN A 3 20.40 44.93 -17.87
C ASN A 3 19.32 43.86 -18.15
N MET A 4 18.22 44.26 -18.78
CA MET A 4 17.16 43.31 -19.19
C MET A 4 17.52 42.57 -20.47
N LEU A 5 18.31 43.23 -21.34
CA LEU A 5 18.80 42.62 -22.59
C LEU A 5 19.90 41.59 -22.30
N MET A 6 20.80 41.89 -21.37
CA MET A 6 21.86 40.99 -20.95
C MET A 6 21.29 39.75 -20.25
N LEU A 7 20.24 39.90 -19.43
CA LEU A 7 19.57 38.77 -18.80
C LEU A 7 18.86 37.86 -19.83
N LYS A 8 18.23 38.42 -20.86
CA LYS A 8 17.63 37.66 -21.97
C LYS A 8 18.69 36.87 -22.78
N ILE A 9 19.84 37.47 -23.05
CA ILE A 9 20.94 36.82 -23.75
C ILE A 9 21.56 35.70 -22.91
N TYR A 10 21.67 35.91 -21.59
CA TYR A 10 22.18 34.88 -20.65
C TYR A 10 21.22 33.71 -20.53
N ILE A 11 19.92 33.98 -20.41
CA ILE A 11 18.88 32.93 -20.36
C ILE A 11 18.82 32.17 -21.70
N GLN A 12 18.87 32.83 -22.84
CA GLN A 12 18.90 32.14 -24.15
C GLN A 12 20.15 31.28 -24.37
N LYS A 13 21.32 31.75 -23.91
CA LYS A 13 22.55 30.92 -23.93
C LYS A 13 22.48 29.71 -23.00
N SER A 14 21.94 29.90 -21.80
CA SER A 14 21.75 28.82 -20.84
C SER A 14 20.75 27.76 -21.31
N ILE A 15 19.64 28.17 -21.96
CA ILE A 15 18.66 27.26 -22.55
C ILE A 15 19.25 26.47 -23.73
N LYS A 16 20.05 27.12 -24.62
CA LYS A 16 20.75 26.39 -25.68
C LYS A 16 21.81 25.41 -25.17
N SER A 17 22.52 25.76 -24.12
CA SER A 17 23.45 24.82 -23.47
C SER A 17 22.77 23.65 -22.76
N LEU A 18 21.59 23.88 -22.19
CA LEU A 18 20.76 22.84 -21.58
C LEU A 18 20.16 21.89 -22.65
N HIS A 19 19.78 22.44 -23.81
CA HIS A 19 19.28 21.65 -24.93
C HIS A 19 20.37 20.75 -25.56
N LEU A 20 21.60 21.25 -25.66
CA LEU A 20 22.76 20.44 -26.12
C LEU A 20 23.18 19.37 -25.11
N LEU A 21 22.96 19.60 -23.82
CA LEU A 21 23.27 18.65 -22.75
C LEU A 21 22.24 17.48 -22.68
N LEU A 22 20.97 17.74 -23.05
CA LEU A 22 19.91 16.76 -22.98
C LEU A 22 19.85 15.76 -24.16
N PHE A 23 20.52 16.09 -25.29
CA PHE A 23 20.46 15.24 -26.49
C PHE A 23 21.72 14.41 -26.78
N ASN A 24 22.75 14.48 -25.93
CA ASN A 24 23.99 13.74 -26.17
C ASN A 24 24.05 12.44 -25.35
N LYS A 25 23.79 11.32 -26.01
CA LYS A 25 23.66 9.95 -25.43
C LYS A 25 24.89 9.40 -24.70
N ASN A 26 25.98 10.14 -24.60
CA ASN A 26 27.26 9.66 -24.03
C ASN A 26 27.71 10.45 -22.78
N PHE A 27 26.79 11.06 -22.03
CA PHE A 27 27.14 11.74 -20.79
C PHE A 27 27.10 10.79 -19.59
N THR A 28 28.29 10.35 -19.17
CA THR A 28 28.49 9.50 -17.99
C THR A 28 28.03 10.19 -16.69
N MET A 29 27.36 9.44 -15.81
CA MET A 29 26.77 9.84 -14.51
C MET A 29 27.67 10.66 -13.58
N ILE A 30 28.98 10.59 -13.75
CA ILE A 30 29.98 11.36 -12.95
C ILE A 30 29.79 12.88 -13.06
N LYS A 31 29.33 13.38 -14.21
CA LYS A 31 29.17 14.84 -14.44
C LYS A 31 27.90 15.40 -13.82
N ILE A 32 26.82 14.62 -13.70
CA ILE A 32 25.59 15.07 -13.05
C ILE A 32 25.79 15.18 -11.54
N LYS A 33 26.54 14.27 -10.91
CA LYS A 33 26.93 14.36 -9.49
C LYS A 33 27.74 15.64 -9.19
N HIS A 34 28.61 16.05 -10.10
CA HIS A 34 29.39 17.27 -9.95
C HIS A 34 28.58 18.54 -10.16
N CYS A 35 27.57 18.53 -11.06
CA CYS A 35 26.69 19.66 -11.27
C CYS A 35 25.73 19.88 -10.09
N LEU A 36 25.20 18.82 -9.47
CA LEU A 36 24.39 18.90 -8.26
C LEU A 36 25.21 19.37 -7.04
N LEU A 37 26.45 18.89 -6.92
CA LEU A 37 27.37 19.34 -5.85
C LEU A 37 27.79 20.79 -6.04
N LEU A 38 28.03 21.26 -7.26
CA LEU A 38 28.31 22.66 -7.59
C LEU A 38 27.11 23.58 -7.38
N ALA A 39 25.87 23.12 -7.65
CA ALA A 39 24.65 23.87 -7.35
C ALA A 39 24.42 24.00 -5.83
N LEU A 40 24.74 22.96 -5.05
CA LEU A 40 24.71 22.99 -3.58
C LEU A 40 25.82 23.87 -2.98
N LEU A 41 27.03 23.85 -3.55
CA LEU A 41 28.15 24.65 -3.10
C LEU A 41 28.03 26.12 -3.52
N SER A 42 27.44 26.44 -4.67
CA SER A 42 27.21 27.84 -5.07
C SER A 42 26.10 28.54 -4.25
N GLY A 43 25.19 27.75 -3.64
CA GLY A 43 24.22 28.28 -2.66
C GLY A 43 24.83 28.70 -1.31
N LEU A 44 26.05 28.24 -0.98
CA LEU A 44 26.76 28.54 0.27
C LEU A 44 27.63 29.82 0.22
N PHE A 45 27.84 30.43 -0.96
CA PHE A 45 28.70 31.57 -1.15
C PHE A 45 27.99 32.88 -1.58
N LEU A 46 26.81 33.16 -0.99
CA LEU A 46 26.17 34.48 -1.15
C LEU A 46 26.01 35.20 0.20
N PRO A 47 27.07 35.77 0.76
CA PRO A 47 26.95 36.59 1.95
C PRO A 47 27.25 38.07 1.62
N SER A 48 26.57 38.79 0.82
CA SER A 48 26.75 40.26 0.84
C SER A 48 25.73 41.09 0.05
N ALA A 49 24.65 40.49 -0.48
CA ALA A 49 23.64 41.28 -1.19
C ALA A 49 22.34 41.51 -0.40
N PHE A 50 22.24 41.14 0.87
CA PHE A 50 21.03 41.22 1.68
C PHE A 50 20.96 42.38 2.68
N SER A 51 21.88 43.37 2.64
CA SER A 51 21.89 44.41 3.65
C SER A 51 21.09 45.69 3.36
N GLN A 52 20.38 45.77 2.22
CA GLN A 52 19.55 46.93 1.91
C GLN A 52 18.17 46.58 1.38
N LEU A 53 17.31 46.01 2.24
CA LEU A 53 15.85 46.11 2.08
C LEU A 53 15.22 46.42 3.43
N GLN A 54 15.30 47.71 3.76
CA GLN A 54 14.60 48.29 4.89
C GLN A 54 13.13 48.52 4.54
N LYS A 55 12.28 48.02 5.44
CA LYS A 55 10.91 48.47 5.77
C LYS A 55 10.05 49.03 4.61
N ILE A 56 9.17 48.19 4.10
CA ILE A 56 7.89 48.63 3.59
C ILE A 56 6.84 48.09 4.57
N ASN A 57 6.17 48.99 5.28
CA ASN A 57 5.07 48.70 6.19
C ASN A 57 3.91 48.03 5.39
N ASP A 58 3.57 46.82 5.81
CA ASP A 58 2.33 46.15 5.41
C ASP A 58 1.14 46.81 6.11
N THR A 59 0.65 47.88 5.54
CA THR A 59 -0.70 48.43 5.83
C THR A 59 -1.64 47.96 4.73
N LEU A 60 -2.11 46.72 4.83
CA LEU A 60 -3.34 46.31 4.13
C LEU A 60 -4.53 46.63 5.04
N PRO A 61 -5.64 47.19 4.55
CA PRO A 61 -6.79 47.51 5.36
C PRO A 61 -7.39 46.26 6.00
N ALA A 62 -7.76 46.36 7.27
CA ALA A 62 -8.25 45.27 8.12
C ALA A 62 -9.50 44.50 7.58
N ARG A 63 -10.09 44.92 6.50
CA ARG A 63 -11.23 44.28 5.84
C ARG A 63 -10.86 43.13 4.89
N ASP A 64 -9.60 43.01 4.45
CA ASP A 64 -9.15 41.95 3.52
C ASP A 64 -8.46 40.77 4.20
N SER A 65 -8.08 40.88 5.48
CA SER A 65 -7.33 39.83 6.19
C SER A 65 -8.16 38.54 6.35
N SER A 66 -9.44 38.66 6.73
CA SER A 66 -10.32 37.48 6.87
C SER A 66 -10.64 36.77 5.56
N LEU A 67 -10.67 37.53 4.45
CA LEU A 67 -10.88 36.97 3.12
C LEU A 67 -9.61 36.28 2.60
N VAL A 68 -8.45 36.88 2.82
CA VAL A 68 -7.15 36.31 2.49
C VAL A 68 -6.87 35.05 3.31
N GLU A 69 -7.27 35.05 4.57
CA GLU A 69 -7.10 33.90 5.47
C GLU A 69 -8.04 32.73 5.09
N ALA A 70 -9.32 33.05 4.81
CA ALA A 70 -10.29 32.06 4.32
C ALA A 70 -9.91 31.48 2.95
N LEU A 71 -9.23 32.25 2.11
CA LEU A 71 -8.74 31.79 0.80
C LEU A 71 -7.41 31.03 0.91
N ARG A 72 -6.55 31.38 1.87
CA ARG A 72 -5.37 30.59 2.23
C ARG A 72 -5.75 29.23 2.78
N GLU A 73 -6.72 29.15 3.68
CA GLU A 73 -7.28 27.90 4.18
C GLU A 73 -7.88 27.07 3.04
N ASN A 74 -8.66 27.66 2.13
CA ASN A 74 -9.20 26.95 0.97
C ASN A 74 -8.13 26.44 0.02
N LEU A 75 -7.02 27.14 -0.16
CA LEU A 75 -5.88 26.67 -0.96
C LEU A 75 -5.13 25.52 -0.29
N GLN A 76 -5.01 25.51 1.03
CA GLN A 76 -4.42 24.41 1.79
C GLN A 76 -5.33 23.17 1.80
N ASP A 77 -6.64 23.38 1.88
CA ASP A 77 -7.65 22.32 1.83
C ASP A 77 -7.81 21.66 0.45
N ASN A 78 -7.35 22.34 -0.61
CA ASN A 78 -7.52 21.89 -1.99
C ASN A 78 -6.36 21.05 -2.55
N ILE A 79 -5.36 20.74 -1.74
CA ILE A 79 -4.38 19.73 -2.12
C ILE A 79 -5.15 18.40 -2.28
N PRO A 80 -5.21 17.79 -3.48
CA PRO A 80 -5.89 16.51 -3.63
C PRO A 80 -5.23 15.51 -2.71
N VAL A 81 -6.02 14.94 -1.82
CA VAL A 81 -5.60 13.70 -1.18
C VAL A 81 -5.58 12.67 -2.28
N ILE A 82 -4.41 12.23 -2.69
CA ILE A 82 -4.27 11.14 -3.65
C ILE A 82 -5.03 9.97 -3.01
N SER A 83 -6.10 9.52 -3.66
CA SER A 83 -6.79 8.31 -3.23
C SER A 83 -5.78 7.19 -3.35
N LEU A 84 -5.50 6.53 -2.23
CA LEU A 84 -4.76 5.28 -2.23
C LEU A 84 -5.56 4.29 -3.06
N ASP A 85 -4.96 3.75 -4.09
CA ASP A 85 -5.60 2.75 -4.93
C ASP A 85 -5.71 1.43 -4.19
N GLU A 86 -6.88 0.81 -4.25
CA GLU A 86 -7.11 -0.52 -3.67
C GLU A 86 -6.26 -1.60 -4.34
N SER A 87 -5.81 -1.37 -5.58
CA SER A 87 -4.90 -2.28 -6.28
C SER A 87 -3.55 -2.42 -5.58
N ASP A 88 -3.12 -1.40 -4.82
CA ASP A 88 -1.90 -1.45 -4.02
C ASP A 88 -2.04 -2.31 -2.75
N GLY A 89 -3.25 -2.71 -2.38
CA GLY A 89 -3.54 -3.41 -1.12
C GLY A 89 -3.50 -4.94 -1.18
N GLN A 90 -3.35 -5.56 -2.34
CA GLN A 90 -3.38 -7.02 -2.42
C GLN A 90 -2.01 -7.70 -2.27
N ASP A 91 -0.95 -7.00 -2.65
CA ASP A 91 0.41 -7.41 -2.28
C ASP A 91 0.85 -6.51 -1.12
N GLY A 92 0.38 -6.78 0.08
CA GLY A 92 0.48 -5.96 1.31
C GLY A 92 1.80 -5.21 1.55
N SER A 93 2.85 -5.57 0.85
CA SER A 93 4.16 -4.92 0.87
C SER A 93 4.25 -3.58 0.11
N ALA A 94 3.25 -3.21 -0.69
CA ALA A 94 3.34 -2.12 -1.66
C ALA A 94 2.47 -0.89 -1.34
N GLN A 95 1.85 -0.82 -0.15
CA GLN A 95 1.03 0.33 0.24
C GLN A 95 1.84 1.63 0.33
N ASN A 96 1.40 2.65 -0.42
CA ASN A 96 1.98 3.99 -0.30
C ASN A 96 1.37 4.76 0.88
N ILE A 97 2.00 4.63 2.06
CA ILE A 97 1.55 5.23 3.31
C ILE A 97 1.97 6.70 3.44
N SER A 98 2.88 7.13 2.60
CA SER A 98 3.48 8.46 2.71
C SER A 98 2.46 9.58 2.71
N SER A 99 1.35 9.45 1.95
CA SER A 99 0.27 10.45 1.89
C SER A 99 -0.42 10.71 3.22
N GLN A 100 -0.38 9.78 4.16
CA GLN A 100 -1.02 9.91 5.48
C GLN A 100 -0.22 10.75 6.45
N LEU A 101 1.10 10.73 6.31
CA LEU A 101 2.01 11.50 7.15
C LEU A 101 2.07 13.00 6.80
N ALA A 102 1.39 13.41 5.73
CA ALA A 102 1.39 14.79 5.24
C ALA A 102 0.71 15.82 6.15
N ALA A 103 0.01 15.39 7.20
CA ALA A 103 -0.57 16.33 8.18
C ALA A 103 0.47 17.05 9.05
N GLY A 104 1.71 16.57 9.07
CA GLY A 104 2.81 17.22 9.76
C GLY A 104 3.33 18.45 8.98
N ARG A 105 3.78 19.48 9.71
CA ARG A 105 4.49 20.64 9.12
C ARG A 105 5.94 20.32 8.75
N ASP A 106 6.25 19.08 8.53
CA ASP A 106 7.57 18.54 8.25
C ASP A 106 7.90 18.67 6.76
N PRO A 107 8.96 19.40 6.36
CA PRO A 107 9.27 19.62 4.96
C PRO A 107 9.63 18.33 4.21
N PHE A 108 10.31 17.37 4.87
CA PHE A 108 10.65 16.09 4.26
C PHE A 108 9.39 15.25 4.01
N LEU A 109 8.55 15.05 5.03
CA LEU A 109 7.33 14.25 4.89
C LEU A 109 6.36 14.84 3.87
N ASN A 110 6.20 16.16 3.85
CA ASN A 110 5.37 16.83 2.84
C ASN A 110 5.89 16.60 1.43
N ALA A 111 7.20 16.60 1.23
CA ALA A 111 7.79 16.31 -0.06
C ALA A 111 7.65 14.83 -0.42
N ALA A 112 8.06 13.90 0.46
CA ALA A 112 8.04 12.46 0.24
C ALA A 112 6.63 11.93 -0.05
N THR A 113 5.62 12.44 0.67
CA THR A 113 4.23 12.04 0.57
C THR A 113 3.64 12.16 -0.84
N PHE A 114 3.94 13.27 -1.52
CA PHE A 114 3.29 13.59 -2.80
C PHE A 114 4.18 13.30 -4.01
N LYS A 115 5.48 13.15 -3.81
CA LYS A 115 6.46 13.20 -4.89
C LYS A 115 7.14 11.88 -5.17
N PHE A 116 7.19 10.97 -4.18
CA PHE A 116 7.89 9.69 -4.31
C PHE A 116 6.97 8.51 -4.67
N GLY A 117 5.70 8.77 -5.02
CA GLY A 117 4.70 7.73 -5.27
C GLY A 117 4.93 6.88 -6.52
N ALA A 118 5.63 7.41 -7.54
CA ALA A 118 5.80 6.72 -8.82
C ALA A 118 6.54 5.38 -8.72
N VAL A 119 7.43 5.21 -7.73
CA VAL A 119 8.28 4.04 -7.54
C VAL A 119 7.99 3.27 -6.26
N ARG A 120 6.79 3.41 -5.70
CA ARG A 120 6.37 2.76 -4.45
C ARG A 120 7.39 2.95 -3.31
N PHE A 121 7.92 4.16 -3.18
CA PHE A 121 8.88 4.52 -2.15
C PHE A 121 8.29 4.29 -0.75
N ARG A 122 9.04 3.59 0.09
CA ARG A 122 8.70 3.36 1.50
C ARG A 122 9.57 4.24 2.38
N ILE A 123 8.96 5.04 3.23
CA ILE A 123 9.69 5.85 4.21
C ILE A 123 10.54 4.93 5.07
N ARG A 124 11.87 5.16 5.08
CA ARG A 124 12.86 4.34 5.80
C ARG A 124 12.87 2.85 5.41
N GLY A 125 12.29 2.51 4.25
CA GLY A 125 12.14 1.13 3.82
C GLY A 125 11.16 0.31 4.65
N TYR A 126 10.41 0.92 5.57
CA TYR A 126 9.48 0.20 6.46
C TYR A 126 8.31 -0.40 5.71
N ASP A 127 7.88 -1.57 6.14
CA ASP A 127 6.67 -2.21 5.68
C ASP A 127 5.42 -1.48 6.21
N ALA A 128 4.28 -1.67 5.55
CA ALA A 128 3.04 -0.95 5.87
C ALA A 128 2.52 -1.22 7.29
N ASP A 129 2.83 -2.38 7.84
CA ASP A 129 2.48 -2.82 9.18
C ASP A 129 3.24 -2.09 10.31
N GLN A 130 4.25 -1.27 9.96
CA GLN A 130 4.97 -0.40 10.89
C GLN A 130 4.30 0.97 11.10
N PHE A 131 3.16 1.22 10.44
CA PHE A 131 2.40 2.47 10.52
C PHE A 131 1.00 2.21 11.05
N ASN A 132 0.60 2.96 12.07
CA ASN A 132 -0.73 2.84 12.63
C ASN A 132 -1.68 3.90 12.11
N THR A 133 -2.94 3.51 11.90
CA THR A 133 -4.00 4.40 11.46
C THR A 133 -5.20 4.28 12.37
N TYR A 134 -5.62 5.40 12.92
CA TYR A 134 -6.82 5.50 13.74
C TYR A 134 -7.86 6.36 13.03
N ILE A 135 -9.12 6.07 13.25
CA ILE A 135 -10.26 6.93 12.89
C ILE A 135 -11.05 7.18 14.15
N ASN A 136 -11.18 8.45 14.52
CA ASN A 136 -11.87 8.90 15.77
C ASN A 136 -11.37 8.17 17.03
N GLY A 137 -10.08 7.82 17.06
CA GLY A 137 -9.47 7.11 18.17
C GLY A 137 -9.60 5.58 18.11
N ALA A 138 -10.27 4.99 17.12
CA ALA A 138 -10.34 3.54 16.93
C ALA A 138 -9.23 3.06 15.98
N PRO A 139 -8.43 2.01 16.32
CA PRO A 139 -7.41 1.43 15.42
C PRO A 139 -8.04 0.72 14.23
N MET A 140 -7.46 0.88 13.04
CA MET A 140 -8.03 0.38 11.78
C MET A 140 -7.26 -0.82 11.19
N GLU A 141 -6.04 -1.12 11.63
CA GLU A 141 -5.21 -2.19 11.08
C GLU A 141 -5.90 -3.56 11.16
N ASN A 142 -5.72 -4.39 10.15
CA ASN A 142 -6.11 -5.80 10.17
C ASN A 142 -5.18 -6.60 11.09
N LEU A 143 -5.74 -7.48 11.91
CA LEU A 143 -4.95 -8.27 12.87
C LEU A 143 -4.25 -9.48 12.23
N ASP A 144 -4.71 -9.92 11.04
CA ASP A 144 -4.16 -11.08 10.32
C ASP A 144 -2.82 -10.79 9.65
N ASN A 145 -2.60 -9.53 9.22
CA ASN A 145 -1.41 -9.11 8.46
C ASN A 145 -0.85 -7.71 8.81
N GLY A 146 -1.48 -6.98 9.71
CA GLY A 146 -1.03 -5.65 10.16
C GLY A 146 -1.32 -4.50 9.21
N PHE A 147 -1.88 -4.75 8.03
CA PHE A 147 -2.13 -3.69 7.05
C PHE A 147 -3.39 -2.89 7.35
N THR A 148 -3.33 -1.61 7.04
CA THR A 148 -4.49 -0.73 7.10
C THR A 148 -5.30 -0.82 5.81
N PRO A 149 -6.60 -1.18 5.84
CA PRO A 149 -7.44 -1.36 4.65
C PRO A 149 -7.98 -0.02 4.14
N TYR A 150 -7.14 0.81 3.54
CA TYR A 150 -7.49 2.16 3.09
C TYR A 150 -8.63 2.20 2.06
N GLY A 151 -8.81 1.13 1.30
CA GLY A 151 -9.92 0.99 0.38
C GLY A 151 -11.29 1.13 1.03
N GLN A 152 -11.44 0.75 2.31
CA GLN A 152 -12.71 0.81 3.05
C GLN A 152 -13.26 2.24 3.24
N TRP A 153 -12.45 3.27 3.06
CA TRP A 153 -12.85 4.69 3.07
C TRP A 153 -12.35 5.47 1.85
N GLY A 154 -11.96 4.77 0.80
CA GLY A 154 -11.60 5.36 -0.47
C GLY A 154 -12.73 6.24 -1.03
N GLY A 155 -12.40 7.37 -1.64
CA GLY A 155 -13.39 8.29 -2.21
C GLY A 155 -14.07 9.26 -1.21
N LEU A 156 -13.77 9.17 0.10
CA LEU A 156 -14.31 10.04 1.16
C LEU A 156 -13.38 11.20 1.55
N ASN A 157 -12.61 11.72 0.60
CA ASN A 157 -11.52 12.67 0.82
C ASN A 157 -11.91 13.91 1.63
N ASP A 158 -13.12 14.45 1.43
CA ASP A 158 -13.54 15.69 2.09
C ASP A 158 -13.71 15.54 3.60
N VAL A 159 -14.16 14.37 4.07
CA VAL A 159 -14.37 14.11 5.51
C VAL A 159 -13.13 13.58 6.22
N LEU A 160 -12.09 13.17 5.47
CA LEU A 160 -10.81 12.68 5.99
C LEU A 160 -9.71 13.77 6.05
N ARG A 161 -10.06 15.03 5.83
CA ARG A 161 -9.08 16.13 5.82
C ARG A 161 -8.53 16.46 7.19
N ASN A 162 -9.36 16.33 8.22
CA ASN A 162 -8.99 16.61 9.57
C ASN A 162 -8.23 15.43 10.16
N ARG A 163 -6.93 15.56 10.25
CA ARG A 163 -6.04 14.48 10.70
C ARG A 163 -4.89 15.02 11.52
N GLU A 164 -4.45 14.23 12.48
CA GLU A 164 -3.25 14.42 13.26
C GLU A 164 -2.29 13.27 12.98
N SER A 165 -1.06 13.57 12.61
CA SER A 165 -0.04 12.57 12.31
C SER A 165 1.22 12.82 13.10
N THR A 166 1.80 11.76 13.63
CA THR A 166 3.09 11.74 14.28
C THR A 166 3.99 10.77 13.52
N SER A 167 5.15 11.22 13.09
CA SER A 167 6.12 10.40 12.37
C SER A 167 7.23 9.91 13.29
N GLY A 168 7.72 8.71 13.04
CA GLY A 168 8.80 8.09 13.81
C GLY A 168 8.41 7.82 15.27
N LEU A 169 9.39 7.86 16.15
CA LEU A 169 9.26 7.43 17.53
C LEU A 169 8.68 8.47 18.48
N ARG A 170 8.13 9.57 17.98
CA ARG A 170 7.66 10.69 18.81
C ARG A 170 6.46 10.32 19.68
N SER A 171 6.26 11.09 20.77
CA SER A 171 5.09 11.00 21.63
C SER A 171 3.80 11.36 20.90
N THR A 172 2.69 10.70 21.24
CA THR A 172 1.35 10.96 20.71
C THR A 172 0.33 11.15 21.82
N THR A 173 -0.83 11.74 21.51
CA THR A 173 -1.91 11.95 22.48
C THR A 173 -3.10 11.00 22.28
N PHE A 174 -3.00 10.04 21.32
CA PHE A 174 -4.12 9.20 20.93
C PHE A 174 -3.79 7.71 20.74
N GLY A 175 -2.52 7.32 20.90
CA GLY A 175 -2.09 5.93 20.82
C GLY A 175 -0.62 5.78 21.18
N TYR A 176 -0.10 4.54 21.28
CA TYR A 176 1.32 4.29 21.49
C TYR A 176 2.13 4.58 20.21
N GLY A 177 1.69 4.06 19.06
CA GLY A 177 2.30 4.23 17.75
C GLY A 177 3.56 3.39 17.51
N ASP A 178 3.67 2.83 16.30
CA ASP A 178 4.81 2.05 15.81
C ASP A 178 5.94 2.91 15.22
N LEU A 179 6.96 2.27 14.65
CA LEU A 179 8.19 2.90 14.13
C LEU A 179 7.93 3.97 13.06
N GLY A 180 7.00 3.73 12.17
CA GLY A 180 6.65 4.64 11.08
C GLY A 180 5.85 5.85 11.54
N GLY A 181 5.19 5.71 12.68
CA GLY A 181 4.34 6.71 13.27
C GLY A 181 2.86 6.33 13.32
N LEU A 182 2.04 7.27 13.74
CA LEU A 182 0.63 7.08 13.97
C LEU A 182 -0.17 8.26 13.38
N THR A 183 -1.22 7.95 12.63
CA THR A 183 -2.15 8.95 12.10
C THR A 183 -3.56 8.71 12.64
N ASN A 184 -4.20 9.75 13.17
CA ASN A 184 -5.61 9.73 13.57
C ASN A 184 -6.42 10.67 12.69
N PHE A 185 -7.43 10.14 12.00
CA PHE A 185 -8.41 10.92 11.25
C PHE A 185 -9.58 11.28 12.18
N ASP A 186 -9.87 12.56 12.31
CA ASP A 186 -11.04 13.04 13.05
C ASP A 186 -12.19 13.34 12.10
N THR A 187 -13.07 12.35 11.93
CA THR A 187 -14.21 12.42 11.01
C THR A 187 -15.51 12.83 11.66
N ARG A 188 -15.49 13.18 12.96
CA ARG A 188 -16.67 13.58 13.73
C ARG A 188 -17.34 14.81 13.13
N ALA A 189 -18.67 14.84 13.14
CA ALA A 189 -19.46 15.92 12.50
C ALA A 189 -19.16 17.31 13.05
N SER A 190 -18.94 17.43 14.37
CA SER A 190 -18.62 18.70 15.05
C SER A 190 -17.23 19.23 14.71
N LYS A 191 -16.37 18.37 14.18
CA LYS A 191 -15.00 18.71 13.74
C LYS A 191 -14.93 19.04 12.26
N GLN A 192 -15.98 18.72 11.50
CA GLN A 192 -16.06 19.07 10.09
C GLN A 192 -16.42 20.55 9.93
N ARG A 193 -15.80 21.18 8.93
CA ARG A 193 -16.11 22.54 8.55
C ARG A 193 -17.56 22.66 8.08
N LYS A 194 -18.29 23.68 8.55
CA LYS A 194 -19.64 23.96 8.04
C LYS A 194 -19.56 24.39 6.58
N GLN A 195 -19.99 23.52 5.69
CA GLN A 195 -19.95 23.74 4.24
C GLN A 195 -20.80 22.73 3.48
N THR A 196 -21.13 23.09 2.26
CA THR A 196 -21.59 22.16 1.24
C THR A 196 -20.60 22.20 0.07
N SER A 197 -20.17 21.06 -0.44
CA SER A 197 -19.28 20.97 -1.59
C SER A 197 -19.79 19.95 -2.58
N ILE A 198 -19.69 20.26 -3.86
CA ILE A 198 -19.93 19.36 -4.99
C ILE A 198 -18.68 19.41 -5.85
N ASN A 199 -18.05 18.27 -6.07
CA ASN A 199 -16.82 18.16 -6.82
C ASN A 199 -16.97 17.12 -7.92
N TYR A 200 -16.53 17.45 -9.13
CA TYR A 200 -16.31 16.51 -10.21
C TYR A 200 -14.82 16.45 -10.53
N ALA A 201 -14.33 15.26 -10.82
CA ALA A 201 -12.95 15.06 -11.23
C ALA A 201 -12.86 14.08 -12.39
N ALA A 202 -11.92 14.33 -13.29
CA ALA A 202 -11.54 13.47 -14.40
C ALA A 202 -10.07 13.06 -14.25
N SER A 203 -9.74 11.84 -14.62
CA SER A 203 -8.36 11.33 -14.64
C SER A 203 -8.19 10.26 -15.73
N ASN A 204 -6.95 9.89 -16.03
CA ASN A 204 -6.63 8.76 -16.92
C ASN A 204 -5.89 7.64 -16.15
N ARG A 205 -6.30 7.38 -14.91
CA ARG A 205 -5.71 6.35 -14.05
C ARG A 205 -6.66 5.14 -13.95
N ASN A 206 -6.74 4.51 -12.78
CA ASN A 206 -7.62 3.36 -12.54
C ASN A 206 -9.09 3.71 -12.72
N TYR A 207 -9.50 4.94 -12.44
CA TYR A 207 -10.83 5.45 -12.76
C TYR A 207 -10.73 6.76 -13.53
N ASN A 208 -11.68 6.98 -14.43
CA ASN A 208 -11.69 8.14 -15.32
C ASN A 208 -12.55 9.29 -14.77
N ASN A 209 -13.54 8.98 -13.97
CA ASN A 209 -14.50 9.95 -13.48
C ASN A 209 -14.75 9.80 -11.98
N ARG A 210 -14.94 10.91 -11.29
CA ARG A 210 -15.40 10.95 -9.91
C ARG A 210 -16.36 12.10 -9.69
N ILE A 211 -17.49 11.83 -9.05
CA ILE A 211 -18.35 12.85 -8.46
C ILE A 211 -18.37 12.68 -6.95
N MET A 212 -18.35 13.78 -6.19
CA MET A 212 -18.42 13.76 -4.74
C MET A 212 -19.26 14.92 -4.24
N LEU A 213 -20.16 14.62 -3.31
CA LEU A 213 -20.99 15.59 -2.62
C LEU A 213 -20.72 15.47 -1.11
N THR A 214 -20.50 16.61 -0.44
CA THR A 214 -20.32 16.66 1.02
C THR A 214 -21.13 17.80 1.59
N HIS A 215 -21.82 17.53 2.72
CA HIS A 215 -22.55 18.53 3.49
C HIS A 215 -22.25 18.37 4.97
N SER A 216 -21.86 19.46 5.63
CA SER A 216 -21.60 19.50 7.07
C SER A 216 -22.21 20.74 7.70
N THR A 217 -22.97 20.55 8.77
CA THR A 217 -23.69 21.64 9.42
C THR A 217 -22.85 22.43 10.42
N GLY A 218 -21.76 21.81 10.92
CA GLY A 218 -21.09 22.25 12.13
C GLY A 218 -22.01 22.11 13.37
N LEU A 219 -21.49 22.44 14.54
CA LEU A 219 -22.24 22.36 15.79
C LEU A 219 -23.25 23.50 15.87
N ASN A 220 -24.53 23.19 16.12
CA ASN A 220 -25.60 24.16 16.30
C ASN A 220 -25.79 24.54 17.79
N SER A 221 -26.63 25.54 18.07
CA SER A 221 -26.92 26.03 19.44
C SER A 221 -27.56 24.98 20.36
N LYS A 222 -28.20 23.95 19.78
CA LYS A 222 -28.78 22.82 20.49
C LYS A 222 -27.78 21.69 20.75
N GLY A 223 -26.50 21.87 20.39
CA GLY A 223 -25.43 20.90 20.57
C GLY A 223 -25.43 19.75 19.56
N TRP A 224 -26.09 19.87 18.41
CA TRP A 224 -26.07 18.88 17.35
C TRP A 224 -25.19 19.30 16.19
N ALA A 225 -24.49 18.32 15.60
CA ALA A 225 -23.80 18.46 14.34
C ALA A 225 -24.07 17.24 13.44
N TYR A 226 -24.16 17.49 12.13
CA TYR A 226 -24.38 16.45 11.12
C TYR A 226 -23.39 16.63 9.99
N SER A 227 -22.88 15.52 9.45
CA SER A 227 -22.02 15.53 8.26
C SER A 227 -22.35 14.32 7.39
N PHE A 228 -22.54 14.55 6.09
CA PHE A 228 -22.82 13.52 5.10
C PHE A 228 -21.90 13.70 3.91
N SER A 229 -21.41 12.59 3.38
CA SER A 229 -20.66 12.61 2.12
C SER A 229 -21.00 11.38 1.28
N GLY A 230 -21.04 11.56 -0.03
CA GLY A 230 -21.21 10.48 -0.98
C GLY A 230 -20.34 10.71 -2.20
N SER A 231 -19.78 9.67 -2.75
CA SER A 231 -19.03 9.76 -4.00
C SER A 231 -19.21 8.52 -4.88
N ARG A 232 -19.05 8.70 -6.18
CA ARG A 232 -18.91 7.62 -7.15
C ARG A 232 -17.62 7.85 -7.94
N ARG A 233 -16.87 6.78 -8.15
CA ARG A 233 -15.69 6.71 -9.02
C ARG A 233 -15.93 5.62 -10.05
N TRP A 234 -15.72 5.89 -11.34
CA TRP A 234 -15.97 4.87 -12.36
C TRP A 234 -15.06 5.04 -13.57
N ALA A 235 -14.81 3.93 -14.23
CA ALA A 235 -14.20 3.83 -15.55
C ALA A 235 -14.69 2.54 -16.22
N ASP A 236 -15.12 2.63 -17.46
CA ASP A 236 -15.42 1.45 -18.29
C ASP A 236 -14.12 0.74 -18.68
N GLU A 237 -13.04 1.53 -18.84
CA GLU A 237 -11.67 1.05 -19.00
C GLU A 237 -10.72 2.00 -18.26
N GLY A 238 -9.80 1.41 -17.49
CA GLY A 238 -8.73 2.13 -16.80
C GLY A 238 -7.53 2.41 -17.69
N PHE A 239 -6.36 2.65 -17.08
CA PHE A 239 -5.12 2.92 -17.81
C PHE A 239 -4.63 1.71 -18.61
N SER A 240 -4.79 0.50 -18.10
CA SER A 240 -4.40 -0.74 -18.75
C SER A 240 -5.61 -1.44 -19.36
N ASP A 241 -5.42 -2.06 -20.51
CA ASP A 241 -6.47 -2.79 -21.23
C ASP A 241 -7.17 -3.85 -20.37
N GLY A 242 -8.49 -3.92 -20.50
CA GLY A 242 -9.34 -4.88 -19.80
C GLY A 242 -9.51 -4.62 -18.31
N THR A 243 -8.96 -3.51 -17.78
CA THR A 243 -9.25 -3.06 -16.42
C THR A 243 -10.49 -2.16 -16.44
N TYR A 244 -11.23 -2.14 -15.34
CA TYR A 244 -12.37 -1.23 -15.12
C TYR A 244 -12.52 -0.93 -13.63
N TYR A 245 -13.32 0.06 -13.30
CA TYR A 245 -13.56 0.44 -11.91
C TYR A 245 -14.99 0.94 -11.72
N ASP A 246 -15.71 0.43 -10.74
CA ASP A 246 -16.97 0.97 -10.23
C ASP A 246 -16.93 0.98 -8.70
N GLY A 247 -16.87 2.17 -8.12
CA GLY A 247 -16.80 2.34 -6.68
C GLY A 247 -17.73 3.45 -6.21
N TRP A 248 -18.56 3.10 -5.22
CA TRP A 248 -19.39 4.03 -4.47
C TRP A 248 -18.80 4.26 -3.09
N SER A 249 -19.11 5.38 -2.48
CA SER A 249 -18.71 5.64 -1.10
C SER A 249 -19.79 6.45 -0.42
N PHE A 250 -20.08 6.12 0.82
CA PHE A 250 -21.02 6.84 1.65
C PHE A 250 -20.46 7.07 3.05
N PHE A 251 -20.83 8.19 3.63
CA PHE A 251 -20.40 8.60 4.97
C PHE A 251 -21.55 9.36 5.63
N ALA A 252 -21.79 9.05 6.91
CA ALA A 252 -22.70 9.77 7.77
C ALA A 252 -22.08 9.93 9.15
N ALA A 253 -22.17 11.13 9.71
CA ALA A 253 -21.73 11.42 11.07
C ALA A 253 -22.74 12.27 11.79
N VAL A 254 -22.98 11.96 13.05
CA VAL A 254 -23.88 12.67 13.95
C VAL A 254 -23.20 12.85 15.30
N ASP A 255 -23.12 14.08 15.75
CA ASP A 255 -22.58 14.42 17.05
C ASP A 255 -23.64 15.08 17.91
N LYS A 256 -23.63 14.73 19.20
CA LYS A 256 -24.41 15.39 20.25
C LYS A 256 -23.50 15.84 21.37
N ARG A 257 -23.40 17.15 21.54
CA ARG A 257 -22.84 17.77 22.75
C ARG A 257 -23.96 17.91 23.76
N PHE A 258 -23.89 17.15 24.87
CA PHE A 258 -24.88 17.22 25.95
C PHE A 258 -24.64 18.44 26.84
N ASN A 259 -23.37 18.73 27.07
CA ASN A 259 -22.86 19.89 27.84
C ASN A 259 -21.40 20.13 27.47
N ASP A 260 -20.71 21.02 28.16
CA ASP A 260 -19.30 21.35 27.88
C ASP A 260 -18.31 20.23 28.23
N ARG A 261 -18.79 19.17 28.90
CA ARG A 261 -17.95 18.03 29.33
C ARG A 261 -18.18 16.78 28.51
N HIS A 262 -19.32 16.60 27.85
CA HIS A 262 -19.69 15.37 27.19
C HIS A 262 -20.10 15.61 25.75
N LEU A 263 -19.35 15.01 24.82
CA LEU A 263 -19.66 14.91 23.39
C LEU A 263 -19.74 13.45 23.00
N LEU A 264 -20.86 13.02 22.43
CA LEU A 264 -21.02 11.70 21.83
C LEU A 264 -21.11 11.83 20.31
N SER A 265 -20.35 11.03 19.59
CA SER A 265 -20.25 11.03 18.14
C SER A 265 -20.50 9.62 17.61
N PHE A 266 -21.36 9.50 16.61
CA PHE A 266 -21.54 8.29 15.83
C PHE A 266 -21.19 8.57 14.39
N VAL A 267 -20.32 7.72 13.81
CA VAL A 267 -19.85 7.82 12.43
C VAL A 267 -20.04 6.46 11.76
N ALA A 268 -20.62 6.45 10.56
CA ALA A 268 -20.76 5.26 9.75
C ALA A 268 -20.33 5.55 8.31
N PHE A 269 -19.57 4.67 7.70
CA PHE A 269 -19.13 4.79 6.31
C PHE A 269 -18.84 3.42 5.69
N GLY A 270 -18.81 3.40 4.35
CA GLY A 270 -18.47 2.23 3.58
C GLY A 270 -18.22 2.58 2.12
N THR A 271 -17.46 1.73 1.47
CA THR A 271 -17.04 1.93 0.08
C THR A 271 -17.18 0.62 -0.69
N PRO A 272 -18.41 0.28 -1.19
CA PRO A 272 -18.55 -0.83 -2.11
C PRO A 272 -17.79 -0.54 -3.41
N THR A 273 -16.93 -1.46 -3.81
CA THR A 273 -16.09 -1.36 -5.00
C THR A 273 -16.03 -2.66 -5.76
N GLU A 274 -15.99 -2.54 -7.08
CA GLU A 274 -15.68 -3.61 -8.01
C GLU A 274 -14.67 -3.09 -9.05
N SER A 275 -13.63 -3.88 -9.31
CA SER A 275 -12.61 -3.48 -10.29
C SER A 275 -12.01 -4.68 -11.02
N GLY A 276 -11.85 -4.56 -12.32
CA GLY A 276 -11.06 -5.47 -13.14
C GLY A 276 -9.57 -5.19 -12.95
N ARG A 277 -8.81 -6.22 -12.58
CA ARG A 277 -7.40 -6.07 -12.20
C ARG A 277 -6.46 -6.17 -13.38
N GLN A 278 -5.29 -5.55 -13.25
CA GLN A 278 -4.11 -5.82 -14.07
C GLN A 278 -3.23 -6.86 -13.36
N GLY A 279 -2.82 -7.91 -14.08
CA GLY A 279 -1.81 -8.86 -13.62
C GLY A 279 -0.40 -8.36 -13.86
N SER A 280 0.54 -8.71 -12.95
CA SER A 280 1.96 -8.61 -13.28
C SER A 280 2.30 -9.59 -14.39
N SER A 281 2.97 -9.12 -15.44
CA SER A 281 3.45 -9.98 -16.50
C SER A 281 4.96 -10.13 -16.47
N VAL A 282 5.45 -11.22 -17.06
CA VAL A 282 6.89 -11.43 -17.21
C VAL A 282 7.48 -10.42 -18.19
N LYS A 283 8.70 -9.98 -17.93
CA LYS A 283 9.43 -9.02 -18.77
C LYS A 283 9.44 -9.44 -20.25
N GLU A 284 9.62 -10.71 -20.52
CA GLU A 284 9.60 -11.25 -21.88
C GLU A 284 8.27 -10.96 -22.59
N MET A 285 7.14 -11.15 -21.91
CA MET A 285 5.81 -10.91 -22.49
C MET A 285 5.53 -9.43 -22.71
N LEU A 286 6.02 -8.56 -21.83
CA LEU A 286 5.92 -7.10 -22.02
C LEU A 286 6.68 -6.65 -23.28
N VAL A 287 7.86 -7.23 -23.52
CA VAL A 287 8.65 -6.97 -24.74
C VAL A 287 7.93 -7.51 -26.00
N LEU A 288 7.38 -8.72 -25.93
CA LEU A 288 6.64 -9.34 -27.05
C LEU A 288 5.33 -8.59 -27.36
N ALA A 289 4.68 -8.06 -26.35
CA ALA A 289 3.51 -7.20 -26.51
C ALA A 289 3.86 -5.79 -27.00
N ASN A 290 5.12 -5.38 -26.87
CA ASN A 290 5.58 -4.00 -27.04
C ASN A 290 4.77 -3.02 -26.18
N ASP A 291 4.42 -3.47 -24.97
CA ASP A 291 3.55 -2.71 -24.06
C ASP A 291 3.91 -3.01 -22.60
N ASN A 292 4.37 -1.99 -21.87
CA ASN A 292 4.69 -2.08 -20.44
C ASN A 292 3.43 -2.21 -19.55
N TYR A 293 2.26 -2.01 -20.12
CA TYR A 293 0.95 -2.09 -19.43
C TYR A 293 0.13 -3.30 -19.85
N TYR A 294 0.73 -4.22 -20.60
CA TYR A 294 0.10 -5.46 -20.99
C TYR A 294 -0.55 -6.17 -19.80
N ASN A 295 -1.80 -6.58 -19.99
CA ASN A 295 -2.59 -7.26 -18.98
C ASN A 295 -2.99 -8.66 -19.42
N PRO A 296 -2.51 -9.74 -18.77
CA PRO A 296 -2.83 -11.11 -19.12
C PRO A 296 -4.21 -11.58 -18.61
N TYR A 297 -4.94 -10.77 -17.84
CA TYR A 297 -6.14 -11.21 -17.14
C TYR A 297 -7.43 -11.05 -17.95
N TRP A 298 -7.38 -10.55 -19.17
CA TRP A 298 -8.57 -10.33 -19.96
C TRP A 298 -8.52 -10.94 -21.35
N GLY A 299 -9.67 -11.05 -21.98
CA GLY A 299 -9.85 -11.44 -23.37
C GLY A 299 -11.25 -11.07 -23.83
N TYR A 300 -11.51 -11.24 -25.13
CA TYR A 300 -12.85 -11.00 -25.68
C TYR A 300 -13.76 -12.20 -25.45
N GLN A 301 -14.99 -11.91 -25.01
CA GLN A 301 -16.10 -12.85 -24.97
C GLN A 301 -17.32 -12.18 -25.62
N ASN A 302 -17.86 -12.77 -26.68
CA ASN A 302 -18.99 -12.20 -27.44
C ASN A 302 -18.76 -10.72 -27.83
N GLY A 303 -17.53 -10.37 -28.23
CA GLY A 303 -17.16 -9.02 -28.64
C GLY A 303 -16.96 -8.02 -27.51
N LYS A 304 -17.10 -8.41 -26.24
CA LYS A 304 -16.86 -7.57 -25.07
C LYS A 304 -15.59 -8.00 -24.32
N LYS A 305 -14.86 -7.03 -23.78
CA LYS A 305 -13.71 -7.30 -22.89
C LYS A 305 -14.24 -7.93 -21.59
N ARG A 306 -13.71 -9.11 -21.22
CA ARG A 306 -13.99 -9.77 -19.95
C ARG A 306 -12.68 -9.98 -19.20
N ASN A 307 -12.61 -9.50 -17.97
CA ASN A 307 -11.48 -9.73 -17.06
C ASN A 307 -11.75 -10.95 -16.19
N SER A 308 -10.75 -11.82 -16.00
CA SER A 308 -10.86 -13.02 -15.16
C SER A 308 -10.58 -12.73 -13.68
N SER A 309 -9.89 -11.62 -13.39
CA SER A 309 -9.51 -11.25 -12.03
C SER A 309 -10.21 -9.96 -11.62
N ILE A 310 -11.35 -10.12 -10.96
CA ILE A 310 -12.18 -9.01 -10.49
C ILE A 310 -12.07 -8.94 -8.98
N ALA A 311 -11.67 -7.78 -8.45
CA ALA A 311 -11.66 -7.50 -7.02
C ALA A 311 -12.98 -6.83 -6.62
N LYS A 312 -13.64 -7.39 -5.60
CA LYS A 312 -14.85 -6.83 -4.99
C LYS A 312 -14.60 -6.58 -3.51
N SER A 313 -15.08 -5.48 -2.96
CA SER A 313 -14.94 -5.17 -1.54
C SER A 313 -16.13 -4.38 -1.03
N PHE A 314 -16.69 -4.79 0.09
CA PHE A 314 -17.64 -4.01 0.85
C PHE A 314 -17.54 -4.38 2.34
N GLN A 315 -16.87 -3.54 3.10
CA GLN A 315 -16.66 -3.71 4.53
C GLN A 315 -17.01 -2.40 5.27
N PRO A 316 -18.31 -2.10 5.47
CA PRO A 316 -18.74 -0.91 6.19
C PRO A 316 -18.24 -0.89 7.63
N ILE A 317 -18.01 0.33 8.13
CA ILE A 317 -17.48 0.62 9.46
C ILE A 317 -18.44 1.54 10.20
N GLY A 318 -18.73 1.20 11.44
CA GLY A 318 -19.44 2.06 12.41
C GLY A 318 -18.53 2.37 13.59
N ILE A 319 -18.46 3.63 14.00
CA ILE A 319 -17.62 4.10 15.12
C ILE A 319 -18.48 4.95 16.05
N LEU A 320 -18.50 4.58 17.33
CA LEU A 320 -19.07 5.37 18.42
C LEU A 320 -17.93 5.94 19.25
N THR A 321 -17.88 7.26 19.41
CA THR A 321 -16.83 7.93 20.17
C THR A 321 -17.45 8.82 21.23
N HIS A 322 -16.98 8.70 22.46
CA HIS A 322 -17.35 9.55 23.57
C HIS A 322 -16.14 10.37 24.03
N ASP A 323 -16.22 11.69 23.91
CA ASP A 323 -15.28 12.63 24.51
C ASP A 323 -15.80 13.07 25.86
N TRP A 324 -15.07 12.78 26.91
CA TRP A 324 -15.36 13.21 28.24
C TRP A 324 -14.26 14.13 28.79
N LYS A 325 -14.60 15.39 28.97
CA LYS A 325 -13.78 16.37 29.69
C LYS A 325 -13.99 16.16 31.19
N VAL A 326 -13.19 15.25 31.77
CA VAL A 326 -13.28 14.91 33.21
C VAL A 326 -13.05 16.14 34.09
N SER A 327 -12.04 16.94 33.71
CA SER A 327 -11.72 18.24 34.30
C SER A 327 -11.14 19.15 33.22
N ASP A 328 -10.79 20.39 33.56
CA ASP A 328 -10.13 21.29 32.62
C ASP A 328 -8.73 20.82 32.19
N LYS A 329 -8.14 19.90 32.97
CA LYS A 329 -6.80 19.32 32.71
C LYS A 329 -6.83 17.89 32.24
N THR A 330 -8.00 17.23 32.27
CA THR A 330 -8.11 15.78 32.00
C THR A 330 -9.23 15.51 31.03
N THR A 331 -8.90 14.78 29.94
CA THR A 331 -9.84 14.30 28.93
C THR A 331 -9.74 12.79 28.79
N LEU A 332 -10.88 12.13 28.64
CA LEU A 332 -10.99 10.72 28.31
C LEU A 332 -11.73 10.59 27.00
N VAL A 333 -11.07 9.99 26.01
CA VAL A 333 -11.67 9.67 24.71
C VAL A 333 -11.83 8.16 24.60
N THR A 334 -13.07 7.69 24.46
CA THR A 334 -13.38 6.28 24.33
C THR A 334 -14.05 6.04 22.99
N ALA A 335 -13.50 5.14 22.18
CA ALA A 335 -14.01 4.76 20.88
C ALA A 335 -14.33 3.26 20.84
N ALA A 336 -15.48 2.91 20.30
CA ALA A 336 -15.85 1.55 19.95
C ALA A 336 -16.19 1.48 18.47
N ALA A 337 -15.59 0.54 17.74
CA ALA A 337 -15.83 0.39 16.30
C ALA A 337 -16.18 -1.04 15.95
N ILE A 338 -17.01 -1.18 14.92
CA ILE A 338 -17.34 -2.44 14.29
C ILE A 338 -17.07 -2.34 12.78
N THR A 339 -16.44 -3.37 12.21
CA THR A 339 -16.30 -3.58 10.77
C THR A 339 -16.90 -4.92 10.42
N VAL A 340 -17.80 -4.97 9.43
CA VAL A 340 -18.41 -6.20 8.93
C VAL A 340 -18.43 -6.18 7.41
N GLY A 341 -18.40 -7.35 6.79
CA GLY A 341 -18.54 -7.47 5.34
C GLY A 341 -17.47 -8.31 4.70
N ASN A 342 -17.38 -8.25 3.39
CA ASN A 342 -16.49 -9.10 2.62
C ASN A 342 -15.55 -8.33 1.70
N ARG A 343 -14.48 -9.00 1.36
CA ARG A 343 -13.61 -8.74 0.21
C ARG A 343 -13.41 -10.03 -0.56
N SER A 344 -13.35 -9.94 -1.88
CA SER A 344 -13.15 -11.12 -2.71
C SER A 344 -12.36 -10.80 -3.97
N THR A 345 -11.86 -11.86 -4.59
CA THR A 345 -11.17 -11.77 -5.89
C THR A 345 -11.51 -12.99 -6.71
N THR A 346 -11.93 -12.77 -7.96
CA THR A 346 -12.14 -13.86 -8.93
C THR A 346 -10.82 -14.29 -9.57
N GLY A 347 -10.80 -15.49 -10.13
CA GLY A 347 -9.67 -16.03 -10.89
C GLY A 347 -10.09 -17.26 -11.68
N LEU A 348 -9.31 -17.59 -12.72
CA LEU A 348 -9.48 -18.86 -13.41
C LEU A 348 -8.94 -20.02 -12.55
N ASP A 349 -9.73 -21.08 -12.44
CA ASP A 349 -9.32 -22.36 -11.88
C ASP A 349 -9.64 -23.48 -12.88
N TRP A 350 -8.87 -24.58 -12.86
CA TRP A 350 -9.05 -25.66 -13.83
C TRP A 350 -8.70 -27.03 -13.26
N TYR A 351 -9.36 -28.04 -13.79
CA TYR A 351 -9.20 -29.41 -13.40
C TYR A 351 -8.74 -30.26 -14.61
N ASN A 352 -7.56 -30.86 -14.51
CA ASN A 352 -6.96 -31.72 -15.54
C ASN A 352 -7.06 -31.11 -16.95
N ALA A 353 -6.70 -29.85 -17.08
CA ALA A 353 -6.71 -29.10 -18.33
C ALA A 353 -5.46 -28.20 -18.44
N ALA A 354 -5.18 -27.71 -19.64
CA ALA A 354 -4.05 -26.80 -19.87
C ALA A 354 -4.24 -25.45 -19.16
N ASP A 355 -3.14 -24.82 -18.76
CA ASP A 355 -3.18 -23.50 -18.13
C ASP A 355 -3.80 -22.47 -19.10
N PRO A 356 -4.88 -21.79 -18.75
CA PRO A 356 -5.59 -20.88 -19.64
C PRO A 356 -4.94 -19.48 -19.77
N ARG A 357 -3.88 -19.21 -19.01
CA ARG A 357 -3.26 -17.88 -19.00
C ARG A 357 -2.33 -17.69 -20.19
N PRO A 358 -2.46 -16.60 -20.95
CA PRO A 358 -1.64 -16.38 -22.14
C PRO A 358 -0.16 -16.15 -21.82
N ASP A 359 0.18 -15.65 -20.63
CA ASP A 359 1.54 -15.40 -20.16
C ASP A 359 2.12 -16.55 -19.32
N TYR A 360 1.51 -17.75 -19.40
CA TYR A 360 2.04 -18.92 -18.70
C TYR A 360 3.42 -19.27 -19.23
N TYR A 361 4.40 -19.37 -18.34
CA TYR A 361 5.82 -19.47 -18.68
C TYR A 361 6.16 -20.59 -19.68
N ARG A 362 5.40 -21.73 -19.67
CA ARG A 362 5.61 -22.84 -20.60
C ARG A 362 5.21 -22.52 -22.03
N TYR A 363 4.44 -21.46 -22.25
CA TYR A 363 4.04 -20.99 -23.58
C TYR A 363 5.00 -19.93 -24.14
N LEU A 364 6.01 -19.52 -23.37
CA LEU A 364 6.92 -18.45 -23.77
C LEU A 364 8.15 -19.01 -24.52
N PRO A 365 8.76 -18.21 -25.41
CA PRO A 365 9.97 -18.58 -26.14
C PRO A 365 11.12 -19.01 -25.23
N SER A 366 11.33 -18.32 -24.11
CA SER A 366 12.42 -18.60 -23.15
C SER A 366 12.35 -19.99 -22.52
N TYR A 367 11.18 -20.64 -22.52
CA TYR A 367 11.00 -21.98 -21.99
C TYR A 367 11.22 -23.09 -23.02
N GLN A 368 11.10 -22.78 -24.32
CA GLN A 368 11.21 -23.77 -25.39
C GLN A 368 12.65 -24.24 -25.53
N LEU A 369 12.85 -25.55 -25.61
CA LEU A 369 14.18 -26.16 -25.79
C LEU A 369 14.68 -26.10 -27.24
N ASP A 370 13.75 -26.18 -28.19
CA ASP A 370 14.07 -26.10 -29.62
C ASP A 370 14.09 -24.63 -30.06
N PRO A 371 15.23 -24.09 -30.50
CA PRO A 371 15.34 -22.70 -30.93
C PRO A 371 14.42 -22.32 -32.10
N PHE A 372 14.14 -23.27 -33.04
CA PHE A 372 13.24 -23.03 -34.15
C PHE A 372 11.81 -22.87 -33.69
N TYR A 373 11.36 -23.73 -32.79
CA TYR A 373 10.02 -23.66 -32.19
C TYR A 373 9.91 -22.43 -31.29
N ALA A 374 10.94 -22.10 -30.53
CA ALA A 374 11.01 -20.87 -29.75
C ALA A 374 10.79 -19.61 -30.60
N GLU A 375 11.46 -19.55 -31.77
CA GLU A 375 11.26 -18.42 -32.69
C GLU A 375 9.87 -18.41 -33.33
N GLN A 376 9.29 -19.56 -33.65
CA GLN A 376 7.92 -19.65 -34.13
C GLN A 376 6.93 -19.10 -33.07
N VAL A 377 7.05 -19.53 -31.84
CA VAL A 377 6.24 -19.03 -30.71
C VAL A 377 6.44 -17.52 -30.53
N ARG A 378 7.68 -17.05 -30.66
CA ARG A 378 7.99 -15.63 -30.57
C ARG A 378 7.28 -14.83 -31.67
N GLN A 379 7.34 -15.27 -32.92
CA GLN A 379 6.65 -14.60 -34.03
C GLN A 379 5.13 -14.63 -33.87
N GLU A 380 4.58 -15.74 -33.39
CA GLU A 380 3.15 -15.86 -33.14
C GLU A 380 2.70 -14.87 -32.04
N LEU A 381 3.44 -14.74 -30.93
CA LEU A 381 3.13 -13.79 -29.86
C LEU A 381 3.35 -12.32 -30.28
N LEU A 382 4.30 -12.03 -31.17
CA LEU A 382 4.52 -10.68 -31.70
C LEU A 382 3.37 -10.23 -32.61
N THR A 383 2.90 -11.11 -33.50
CA THR A 383 1.98 -10.75 -34.60
C THR A 383 0.51 -10.95 -34.26
N ASN A 384 0.19 -11.90 -33.38
CA ASN A 384 -1.19 -12.27 -33.07
C ASN A 384 -1.62 -11.81 -31.68
N VAL A 385 -2.35 -10.70 -31.62
CA VAL A 385 -2.88 -10.12 -30.37
C VAL A 385 -3.76 -11.11 -29.60
N ASN A 386 -4.54 -11.95 -30.30
CA ASN A 386 -5.44 -12.91 -29.66
C ASN A 386 -4.68 -13.99 -28.85
N LYS A 387 -3.43 -14.29 -29.23
CA LYS A 387 -2.59 -15.22 -28.46
C LYS A 387 -2.10 -14.64 -27.13
N ARG A 388 -2.16 -13.32 -26.98
CA ARG A 388 -1.80 -12.61 -25.77
C ARG A 388 -2.98 -12.36 -24.84
N GLN A 389 -4.15 -12.91 -25.16
CA GLN A 389 -5.39 -12.72 -24.41
C GLN A 389 -5.97 -14.06 -23.98
N ILE A 390 -6.81 -14.04 -22.94
CA ILE A 390 -7.58 -15.22 -22.55
C ILE A 390 -8.54 -15.57 -23.67
N ASN A 391 -8.46 -16.81 -24.16
CA ASN A 391 -9.38 -17.35 -25.16
C ASN A 391 -10.62 -17.95 -24.46
N TRP A 392 -11.55 -17.10 -24.10
CA TRP A 392 -12.79 -17.51 -23.42
C TRP A 392 -13.58 -18.55 -24.22
N ASP A 393 -13.64 -18.42 -25.54
CA ASP A 393 -14.40 -19.35 -26.40
C ASP A 393 -13.82 -20.77 -26.32
N ALA A 394 -12.49 -20.92 -26.30
CA ALA A 394 -11.85 -22.21 -26.13
C ALA A 394 -12.15 -22.84 -24.76
N LEU A 395 -12.25 -22.04 -23.67
CA LEU A 395 -12.62 -22.52 -22.35
C LEU A 395 -14.05 -23.07 -22.34
N TYR A 396 -14.98 -22.33 -22.95
CA TYR A 396 -16.38 -22.79 -23.10
C TYR A 396 -16.49 -24.06 -23.96
N GLN A 397 -15.80 -24.11 -25.09
CA GLN A 397 -15.81 -25.29 -25.97
C GLN A 397 -15.26 -26.52 -25.26
N THR A 398 -14.19 -26.39 -24.48
CA THR A 398 -13.63 -27.48 -23.68
C THR A 398 -14.68 -28.00 -22.68
N ASN A 399 -15.38 -27.10 -22.00
CA ASN A 399 -16.42 -27.50 -21.04
C ASN A 399 -17.65 -28.12 -21.73
N TYR A 400 -18.05 -27.66 -22.90
CA TYR A 400 -19.13 -28.26 -23.67
C TYR A 400 -18.81 -29.69 -24.14
N ALA A 401 -17.54 -29.96 -24.43
CA ALA A 401 -17.08 -31.30 -24.84
C ALA A 401 -16.83 -32.25 -23.64
N ALA A 402 -16.74 -31.73 -22.42
CA ALA A 402 -16.33 -32.49 -21.25
C ALA A 402 -17.52 -33.22 -20.60
N HIS A 403 -17.99 -34.29 -21.22
CA HIS A 403 -18.98 -35.20 -20.63
C HIS A 403 -18.29 -36.14 -19.62
N ASP A 404 -18.86 -36.25 -18.42
CA ASP A 404 -18.33 -37.06 -17.34
C ASP A 404 -19.47 -37.71 -16.53
N VAL A 405 -19.16 -38.79 -15.83
CA VAL A 405 -20.07 -39.45 -14.87
C VAL A 405 -19.39 -39.46 -13.50
N VAL A 406 -19.97 -38.78 -12.53
CA VAL A 406 -19.49 -38.76 -11.17
C VAL A 406 -20.24 -39.85 -10.38
N HIS A 407 -19.55 -40.92 -10.05
CA HIS A 407 -20.12 -42.01 -9.28
C HIS A 407 -20.20 -41.67 -7.79
N ASN A 408 -21.25 -42.15 -7.12
CA ASN A 408 -21.52 -41.90 -5.70
C ASN A 408 -21.45 -40.38 -5.35
N ALA A 409 -21.99 -39.54 -6.23
CA ALA A 409 -21.99 -38.10 -6.04
C ALA A 409 -22.57 -37.67 -4.69
N ASN A 410 -21.94 -36.66 -4.07
CA ASN A 410 -22.27 -36.12 -2.74
C ASN A 410 -22.18 -37.19 -1.62
N GLY A 411 -21.32 -38.19 -1.77
CA GLY A 411 -21.14 -39.27 -0.80
C GLY A 411 -22.29 -40.29 -0.74
N ILE A 412 -23.26 -40.21 -1.64
CA ILE A 412 -24.42 -41.08 -1.65
C ILE A 412 -24.15 -42.27 -2.57
N ARG A 413 -24.10 -43.47 -2.02
CA ARG A 413 -23.85 -44.70 -2.76
C ARG A 413 -24.91 -44.93 -3.83
N GLY A 414 -24.46 -45.15 -5.09
CA GLY A 414 -25.31 -45.34 -6.25
C GLY A 414 -25.92 -44.06 -6.82
N ASN A 415 -25.63 -42.91 -6.29
CA ASN A 415 -26.04 -41.64 -6.88
C ASN A 415 -25.04 -41.21 -7.94
N ASP A 416 -25.30 -41.59 -9.18
CA ASP A 416 -24.43 -41.25 -10.29
C ASP A 416 -24.95 -40.00 -11.00
N VAL A 417 -24.12 -38.99 -11.14
CA VAL A 417 -24.44 -37.73 -11.83
C VAL A 417 -23.69 -37.67 -13.13
N ALA A 418 -24.44 -37.69 -14.26
CA ALA A 418 -23.89 -37.59 -15.60
C ALA A 418 -24.15 -36.20 -16.19
N GLY A 419 -23.19 -35.68 -16.95
CA GLY A 419 -23.36 -34.41 -17.66
C GLY A 419 -22.01 -33.71 -17.97
N ARG A 420 -22.10 -32.45 -18.34
CA ARG A 420 -20.90 -31.64 -18.66
C ARG A 420 -20.23 -31.16 -17.36
N ARG A 421 -19.16 -31.84 -16.97
CA ARG A 421 -18.29 -31.44 -15.86
C ARG A 421 -17.35 -30.37 -16.35
N SER A 422 -17.42 -29.16 -15.75
CA SER A 422 -16.48 -28.07 -16.08
C SER A 422 -15.03 -28.50 -15.88
N ARG A 423 -14.20 -28.28 -16.88
CA ARG A 423 -12.73 -28.35 -16.78
C ARG A 423 -12.13 -27.02 -16.40
N TYR A 424 -12.76 -25.94 -16.82
CA TYR A 424 -12.42 -24.56 -16.47
C TYR A 424 -13.59 -23.90 -15.77
N ILE A 425 -13.30 -23.14 -14.73
CA ILE A 425 -14.28 -22.33 -14.00
C ILE A 425 -13.66 -20.96 -13.69
N VAL A 426 -14.52 -20.01 -13.36
CA VAL A 426 -14.12 -18.83 -12.60
C VAL A 426 -14.45 -19.12 -11.14
N GLU A 427 -13.45 -19.08 -10.27
CA GLU A 427 -13.63 -19.14 -8.82
C GLU A 427 -13.67 -17.74 -8.22
N GLU A 428 -14.34 -17.56 -7.10
CA GLU A 428 -14.27 -16.36 -6.27
C GLU A 428 -13.69 -16.75 -4.89
N ARG A 429 -12.56 -16.11 -4.51
CA ARG A 429 -11.93 -16.28 -3.20
C ARG A 429 -12.43 -15.20 -2.28
N VAL A 430 -13.13 -15.59 -1.24
CA VAL A 430 -13.88 -14.68 -0.37
C VAL A 430 -13.30 -14.67 1.04
N ILE A 431 -13.22 -13.48 1.62
CA ILE A 431 -12.87 -13.26 3.02
C ILE A 431 -13.97 -12.42 3.67
N ASN A 432 -14.81 -13.06 4.48
CA ASN A 432 -15.78 -12.35 5.31
C ASN A 432 -15.15 -11.95 6.63
N THR A 433 -15.15 -10.68 6.92
CA THR A 433 -14.56 -10.10 8.14
C THR A 433 -15.63 -9.63 9.11
N THR A 434 -15.45 -9.95 10.38
CA THR A 434 -16.15 -9.29 11.50
C THR A 434 -15.08 -8.86 12.49
N LYS A 435 -14.97 -7.55 12.73
CA LYS A 435 -13.95 -6.98 13.60
C LYS A 435 -14.56 -5.99 14.58
N TYR A 436 -14.19 -6.13 15.84
CA TYR A 436 -14.56 -5.23 16.93
C TYR A 436 -13.30 -4.57 17.47
N ASN A 437 -13.34 -3.25 17.62
CA ASN A 437 -12.27 -2.47 18.22
C ASN A 437 -12.84 -1.65 19.39
N PHE A 438 -12.11 -1.62 20.48
CA PHE A 438 -12.35 -0.74 21.61
C PHE A 438 -11.04 -0.06 21.96
N ASN A 439 -11.07 1.25 22.13
CA ASN A 439 -9.91 2.02 22.59
C ASN A 439 -10.38 3.12 23.54
N SER A 440 -9.68 3.28 24.65
CA SER A 440 -9.94 4.35 25.61
C SER A 440 -8.64 5.02 25.99
N THR A 441 -8.53 6.32 25.76
CA THR A 441 -7.31 7.12 25.97
C THR A 441 -7.57 8.26 26.91
N LEU A 442 -6.85 8.28 28.02
CA LEU A 442 -6.84 9.32 29.04
C LEU A 442 -5.66 10.26 28.80
N ASN A 443 -5.93 11.55 28.66
CA ASN A 443 -4.92 12.60 28.62
C ASN A 443 -5.09 13.51 29.84
N THR A 444 -4.02 13.71 30.60
CA THR A 444 -4.06 14.58 31.78
C THR A 444 -2.81 15.46 31.90
N SER A 445 -3.02 16.75 32.15
CA SER A 445 -1.97 17.71 32.46
C SER A 445 -1.89 17.87 33.99
N VAL A 446 -0.91 17.18 34.60
CA VAL A 446 -0.67 17.26 36.04
C VAL A 446 -0.19 18.66 36.44
N SER A 447 0.67 19.23 35.59
CA SER A 447 1.14 20.61 35.69
C SER A 447 1.31 21.20 34.28
N GLU A 448 1.70 22.47 34.18
CA GLU A 448 2.03 23.08 32.88
C GLU A 448 3.18 22.38 32.16
N ASN A 449 4.03 21.70 32.92
CA ASN A 449 5.24 21.05 32.43
C ASN A 449 5.11 19.52 32.32
N ILE A 450 4.06 18.90 32.85
CA ILE A 450 3.94 17.45 32.96
C ILE A 450 2.59 17.00 32.41
N ASN A 451 2.64 16.21 31.35
CA ASN A 451 1.48 15.58 30.74
C ASN A 451 1.62 14.06 30.78
N PHE A 452 0.57 13.37 31.22
CA PHE A 452 0.45 11.92 31.11
C PHE A 452 -0.64 11.55 30.13
N THR A 453 -0.37 10.50 29.36
CA THR A 453 -1.34 9.85 28.49
C THR A 453 -1.31 8.36 28.79
N ALA A 454 -2.48 7.77 28.99
CA ALA A 454 -2.61 6.33 29.19
C ALA A 454 -3.74 5.79 28.30
N GLY A 455 -3.60 4.57 27.83
CA GLY A 455 -4.64 3.96 27.00
C GLY A 455 -4.76 2.47 27.17
N VAL A 456 -5.96 1.99 26.87
CA VAL A 456 -6.32 0.56 26.80
C VAL A 456 -6.96 0.31 25.47
N THR A 457 -6.48 -0.74 24.76
CA THR A 457 -7.02 -1.15 23.47
C THR A 457 -7.42 -2.63 23.52
N TYR A 458 -8.59 -2.97 22.99
CA TYR A 458 -8.99 -4.34 22.76
C TYR A 458 -9.53 -4.50 21.33
N GLN A 459 -9.05 -5.53 20.64
CA GLN A 459 -9.44 -5.84 19.27
C GLN A 459 -9.78 -7.33 19.16
N SER A 460 -10.84 -7.65 18.43
CA SER A 460 -11.21 -9.02 18.10
C SER A 460 -11.58 -9.07 16.63
N GLN A 461 -10.94 -9.93 15.87
CA GLN A 461 -11.18 -10.12 14.44
C GLN A 461 -11.45 -11.58 14.13
N LYS A 462 -12.53 -11.83 13.40
CA LYS A 462 -12.85 -13.12 12.79
C LYS A 462 -12.89 -12.94 11.28
N ASN A 463 -12.06 -13.70 10.57
CA ASN A 463 -12.10 -13.82 9.12
C ASN A 463 -12.57 -15.22 8.75
N HIS A 464 -13.56 -15.32 7.88
CA HIS A 464 -14.00 -16.56 7.27
C HIS A 464 -13.49 -16.62 5.84
N TYR A 465 -12.55 -17.51 5.59
CA TYR A 465 -11.90 -17.73 4.30
C TYR A 465 -12.54 -18.92 3.59
N TYR A 466 -13.00 -18.71 2.37
CA TYR A 466 -13.52 -19.78 1.52
C TYR A 466 -13.41 -19.39 0.04
N LYS A 467 -13.59 -20.35 -0.85
CA LYS A 467 -13.79 -20.07 -2.27
C LYS A 467 -15.11 -20.64 -2.73
N GLU A 468 -15.71 -20.02 -3.75
CA GLU A 468 -16.96 -20.46 -4.38
C GLU A 468 -16.84 -20.41 -5.90
N VAL A 469 -17.75 -21.10 -6.58
CA VAL A 469 -17.83 -21.09 -8.04
C VAL A 469 -18.56 -19.82 -8.47
N ASP A 470 -17.87 -18.93 -9.21
CA ASP A 470 -18.46 -17.73 -9.79
C ASP A 470 -19.10 -18.01 -11.17
N ASP A 471 -18.41 -18.80 -12.02
CA ASP A 471 -18.92 -19.19 -13.35
C ASP A 471 -18.43 -20.58 -13.74
N LEU A 472 -19.32 -21.42 -14.22
CA LEU A 472 -19.03 -22.77 -14.74
C LEU A 472 -18.55 -22.79 -16.19
N LEU A 473 -18.49 -21.65 -16.86
CA LEU A 473 -18.07 -21.49 -18.26
C LEU A 473 -18.72 -22.50 -19.22
N GLY A 474 -20.05 -22.66 -19.12
CA GLY A 474 -20.85 -23.53 -19.97
C GLY A 474 -20.98 -25.00 -19.53
N GLY A 475 -20.30 -25.40 -18.46
CA GLY A 475 -20.53 -26.67 -17.80
C GLY A 475 -21.85 -26.71 -17.01
N GLN A 476 -22.26 -27.90 -16.58
CA GLN A 476 -23.46 -28.11 -15.78
C GLN A 476 -23.15 -28.19 -14.29
N PHE A 477 -21.94 -28.63 -13.97
CA PHE A 477 -21.43 -28.75 -12.60
C PHE A 477 -19.90 -28.81 -12.60
N TYR A 478 -19.32 -28.57 -11.43
CA TYR A 478 -17.93 -28.85 -11.09
C TYR A 478 -17.88 -29.88 -9.96
N VAL A 479 -16.78 -30.55 -9.75
CA VAL A 479 -16.62 -31.54 -8.67
C VAL A 479 -15.57 -31.03 -7.68
N ASP A 480 -15.92 -31.05 -6.40
CA ASP A 480 -15.08 -30.57 -5.31
C ASP A 480 -14.00 -31.60 -4.95
N VAL A 481 -12.98 -31.69 -5.82
CA VAL A 481 -11.84 -32.60 -5.65
C VAL A 481 -10.53 -31.89 -5.87
N ASN A 482 -9.47 -32.40 -5.25
CA ASN A 482 -8.10 -31.97 -5.43
C ASN A 482 -7.42 -32.82 -6.50
N GLN A 483 -7.23 -32.26 -7.69
CA GLN A 483 -6.63 -32.98 -8.82
C GLN A 483 -5.21 -33.50 -8.56
N PHE A 484 -4.45 -32.79 -7.70
CA PHE A 484 -3.10 -33.24 -7.33
C PHE A 484 -3.16 -34.40 -6.35
N GLY A 485 -4.12 -34.42 -5.43
CA GLY A 485 -4.37 -35.58 -4.56
C GLY A 485 -4.79 -36.81 -5.32
N GLU A 486 -5.66 -36.67 -6.33
CA GLU A 486 -6.04 -37.78 -7.21
C GLU A 486 -4.86 -38.30 -8.03
N ARG A 487 -4.04 -37.42 -8.57
CA ARG A 487 -2.88 -37.77 -9.40
C ARG A 487 -1.78 -38.48 -8.58
N ASP A 488 -1.44 -37.89 -7.41
CA ASP A 488 -0.29 -38.34 -6.61
C ASP A 488 -0.61 -39.58 -5.77
N PHE A 489 -1.90 -39.81 -5.47
CA PHE A 489 -2.37 -40.96 -4.68
C PHE A 489 -3.51 -41.73 -5.37
N PRO A 490 -3.30 -42.27 -6.58
CA PRO A 490 -4.36 -42.88 -7.40
C PRO A 490 -5.01 -44.11 -6.75
N THR A 491 -4.32 -44.75 -5.82
CA THR A 491 -4.81 -45.93 -5.08
C THR A 491 -5.62 -45.55 -3.83
N ASN A 492 -5.63 -44.28 -3.45
CA ASN A 492 -6.38 -43.75 -2.32
C ASN A 492 -7.47 -42.78 -2.78
N PRO A 493 -8.71 -43.21 -3.05
CA PRO A 493 -9.76 -42.32 -3.52
C PRO A 493 -10.11 -41.20 -2.55
N GLY A 494 -9.79 -41.37 -1.24
CA GLY A 494 -9.98 -40.35 -0.22
C GLY A 494 -9.04 -39.18 -0.40
N ALA A 495 -7.82 -39.42 -0.91
CA ALA A 495 -6.78 -38.38 -1.03
C ALA A 495 -7.20 -37.20 -1.94
N GLY A 496 -7.99 -37.48 -2.98
CA GLY A 496 -8.55 -36.46 -3.89
C GLY A 496 -9.69 -35.63 -3.29
N GLN A 497 -10.26 -36.01 -2.12
CA GLN A 497 -11.40 -35.32 -1.58
C GLN A 497 -11.03 -34.05 -0.82
N ASN A 498 -11.60 -32.89 -1.19
CA ASN A 498 -11.48 -31.67 -0.41
C ASN A 498 -12.26 -31.73 0.91
N ASP A 499 -13.36 -32.52 0.93
CA ASP A 499 -14.13 -32.80 2.15
C ASP A 499 -14.57 -34.27 2.24
N LEU A 500 -13.91 -35.03 3.11
CA LEU A 500 -14.27 -36.44 3.38
C LEU A 500 -15.69 -36.63 3.97
N ASN A 501 -16.25 -35.58 4.57
CA ASN A 501 -17.62 -35.63 5.08
C ASN A 501 -18.66 -35.54 3.97
N ASN A 502 -18.23 -35.09 2.78
CA ASN A 502 -19.11 -34.93 1.61
C ASN A 502 -18.30 -35.25 0.31
N PRO A 503 -17.87 -36.52 0.11
CA PRO A 503 -17.00 -36.89 -0.99
C PRO A 503 -17.73 -36.77 -2.33
N ASN A 504 -16.96 -36.55 -3.42
CA ASN A 504 -17.47 -36.36 -4.78
C ASN A 504 -18.57 -35.31 -4.87
N ARG A 505 -18.45 -34.24 -4.10
CA ARG A 505 -19.46 -33.20 -4.03
C ARG A 505 -19.63 -32.49 -5.36
N ILE A 506 -20.87 -32.46 -5.85
CA ILE A 506 -21.27 -31.69 -7.01
C ILE A 506 -21.47 -30.25 -6.57
N VAL A 507 -20.79 -29.32 -7.22
CA VAL A 507 -20.90 -27.87 -6.94
C VAL A 507 -21.34 -27.11 -8.17
N ARG A 508 -22.11 -26.05 -7.94
CA ARG A 508 -22.66 -25.13 -8.93
C ARG A 508 -22.30 -23.69 -8.58
N VAL A 509 -22.70 -22.76 -9.41
CA VAL A 509 -22.49 -21.33 -9.16
C VAL A 509 -23.02 -20.93 -7.78
N GLY A 510 -22.19 -20.27 -7.00
CA GLY A 510 -22.46 -19.85 -5.62
C GLY A 510 -22.14 -20.91 -4.55
N ASP A 511 -21.83 -22.16 -4.92
CA ASP A 511 -21.44 -23.19 -3.97
C ASP A 511 -19.96 -23.02 -3.55
N LYS A 512 -19.72 -23.17 -2.24
CA LYS A 512 -18.36 -23.19 -1.70
C LYS A 512 -17.68 -24.51 -2.05
N PHE A 513 -16.36 -24.44 -2.32
CA PHE A 513 -15.58 -25.63 -2.63
C PHE A 513 -14.09 -25.42 -2.23
N GLY A 514 -13.32 -26.52 -2.28
CA GLY A 514 -11.91 -26.49 -1.96
C GLY A 514 -11.65 -26.25 -0.48
N TYR A 515 -11.28 -25.04 -0.07
CA TYR A 515 -11.01 -24.72 1.33
C TYR A 515 -12.16 -23.92 1.98
N ASN A 516 -12.34 -24.14 3.28
CA ASN A 516 -13.29 -23.39 4.10
C ASN A 516 -12.78 -23.38 5.56
N TYR A 517 -12.42 -22.22 6.09
CA TYR A 517 -11.95 -22.10 7.49
C TYR A 517 -12.18 -20.71 8.07
N ASP A 518 -12.26 -20.64 9.40
CA ASP A 518 -12.26 -19.40 10.14
C ASP A 518 -10.88 -19.14 10.75
N LEU A 519 -10.47 -17.89 10.74
CA LEU A 519 -9.39 -17.35 11.54
C LEU A 519 -9.99 -16.51 12.65
N ASN A 520 -9.53 -16.71 13.88
CA ASN A 520 -9.96 -15.94 15.05
C ASN A 520 -8.72 -15.32 15.71
N ILE A 521 -8.70 -14.01 15.87
CA ILE A 521 -7.60 -13.26 16.48
C ILE A 521 -8.16 -12.34 17.57
N LYS A 522 -7.47 -12.26 18.70
CA LYS A 522 -7.73 -11.29 19.77
C LYS A 522 -6.42 -10.60 20.15
N LYS A 523 -6.47 -9.30 20.32
CA LYS A 523 -5.34 -8.49 20.81
C LYS A 523 -5.83 -7.54 21.87
N GLY A 524 -5.15 -7.50 23.02
CA GLY A 524 -5.35 -6.51 24.04
C GLY A 524 -4.04 -5.79 24.33
N SER A 525 -4.08 -4.45 24.54
CA SER A 525 -2.88 -3.71 24.96
C SER A 525 -3.22 -2.63 25.99
N VAL A 526 -2.24 -2.34 26.82
CA VAL A 526 -2.24 -1.20 27.75
C VAL A 526 -0.96 -0.42 27.57
N TRP A 527 -1.04 0.90 27.59
CA TRP A 527 0.13 1.76 27.42
C TRP A 527 0.06 2.99 28.29
N LEU A 528 1.22 3.53 28.64
CA LEU A 528 1.40 4.73 29.43
C LEU A 528 2.51 5.58 28.82
N GLN A 529 2.32 6.89 28.80
CA GLN A 529 3.30 7.87 28.33
C GLN A 529 3.34 9.06 29.26
N GLY A 530 4.56 9.50 29.60
CA GLY A 530 4.83 10.76 30.29
C GLY A 530 5.58 11.73 29.37
N VAL A 531 5.16 12.97 29.31
CA VAL A 531 5.85 14.07 28.60
C VAL A 531 6.19 15.17 29.61
N PHE A 532 7.47 15.47 29.72
CA PHE A 532 8.05 16.44 30.65
C PHE A 532 8.66 17.59 29.85
N LYS A 533 8.12 18.82 30.06
CA LYS A 533 8.50 20.01 29.31
C LYS A 533 9.24 20.99 30.23
N PHE A 534 10.54 21.12 29.99
CA PHE A 534 11.35 22.09 30.67
C PHE A 534 11.70 23.28 29.75
N ARG A 535 12.30 24.29 30.29
CA ARG A 535 12.64 25.52 29.54
C ARG A 535 13.46 25.22 28.27
N LYS A 536 14.48 24.37 28.39
CA LYS A 536 15.39 24.01 27.26
C LYS A 536 15.30 22.56 26.81
N VAL A 537 14.61 21.70 27.54
CA VAL A 537 14.59 20.27 27.26
C VAL A 537 13.16 19.76 27.40
N ASP A 538 12.67 19.03 26.40
CA ASP A 538 11.48 18.19 26.53
C ASP A 538 11.93 16.72 26.54
N ILE A 539 11.34 15.94 27.44
CA ILE A 539 11.59 14.50 27.56
C ILE A 539 10.26 13.78 27.46
N PHE A 540 10.23 12.67 26.77
CA PHE A 540 9.10 11.74 26.88
C PHE A 540 9.60 10.32 27.12
N VAL A 541 8.79 9.54 27.82
CA VAL A 541 8.95 8.09 27.99
C VAL A 541 7.59 7.43 27.83
N ALA A 542 7.51 6.33 27.12
CA ALA A 542 6.29 5.56 26.93
C ALA A 542 6.58 4.05 26.99
N SER A 543 5.63 3.27 27.52
CA SER A 543 5.66 1.82 27.52
C SER A 543 4.31 1.27 27.10
N GLU A 544 4.32 0.15 26.38
CA GLU A 544 3.16 -0.64 26.01
C GLU A 544 3.38 -2.11 26.40
N HIS A 545 2.30 -2.78 26.83
CA HIS A 545 2.25 -4.21 27.02
C HIS A 545 1.04 -4.76 26.29
N SER A 546 1.23 -5.83 25.53
CA SER A 546 0.16 -6.42 24.73
C SER A 546 0.13 -7.93 24.83
N TYR A 547 -1.06 -8.49 24.68
CA TYR A 547 -1.33 -9.90 24.54
C TYR A 547 -2.06 -10.14 23.23
N THR A 548 -1.55 -11.09 22.42
CA THR A 548 -2.15 -11.49 21.15
C THR A 548 -2.38 -12.99 21.17
N SER A 549 -3.57 -13.45 20.79
CA SER A 549 -3.88 -14.86 20.61
C SER A 549 -4.62 -15.10 19.31
N PHE A 550 -4.29 -16.20 18.61
CA PHE A 550 -5.00 -16.58 17.40
C PHE A 550 -5.04 -18.10 17.19
N PHE A 551 -6.05 -18.54 16.46
CA PHE A 551 -6.21 -19.93 16.04
C PHE A 551 -6.98 -20.02 14.72
N ARG A 552 -6.74 -21.12 13.99
CA ARG A 552 -7.51 -21.55 12.82
C ARG A 552 -8.65 -22.48 13.24
N ASN A 553 -9.80 -22.43 12.55
CA ASN A 553 -10.87 -23.41 12.71
C ASN A 553 -11.33 -23.90 11.33
N GLY A 554 -10.88 -25.08 10.93
CA GLY A 554 -11.22 -25.72 9.66
C GLY A 554 -12.66 -26.24 9.63
N LYS A 555 -13.36 -26.03 8.51
CA LYS A 555 -14.76 -26.43 8.32
C LYS A 555 -14.93 -27.58 7.33
N VAL A 556 -13.87 -28.00 6.66
CA VAL A 556 -13.82 -29.13 5.74
C VAL A 556 -12.75 -30.11 6.18
N LYS A 557 -13.00 -31.39 6.01
CA LYS A 557 -12.08 -32.48 6.35
C LYS A 557 -11.35 -32.94 5.09
N SER A 558 -10.16 -32.42 4.85
CA SER A 558 -9.34 -32.76 3.68
C SER A 558 -8.93 -34.24 3.69
N GLY A 559 -9.02 -34.88 2.55
CA GLY A 559 -8.59 -36.28 2.40
C GLY A 559 -7.09 -36.49 2.58
N LEU A 560 -6.30 -35.50 2.26
CA LEU A 560 -4.84 -35.51 2.47
C LEU A 560 -4.45 -35.25 3.92
N PHE A 561 -5.29 -34.56 4.68
CA PHE A 561 -5.00 -34.08 6.02
C PHE A 561 -6.18 -34.29 6.98
N ALA A 562 -6.68 -35.54 7.01
CA ALA A 562 -7.88 -35.90 7.74
C ALA A 562 -7.82 -35.61 9.25
N ASP A 563 -6.61 -35.64 9.82
CA ASP A 563 -6.39 -35.48 11.25
C ASP A 563 -6.19 -34.04 11.71
N ASN A 564 -5.78 -33.11 10.80
CA ASN A 564 -5.42 -31.74 11.16
C ASN A 564 -5.97 -30.67 10.22
N SER A 565 -6.98 -30.97 9.41
CA SER A 565 -7.65 -29.99 8.54
C SER A 565 -8.96 -29.48 9.11
N PHE A 566 -9.68 -30.30 9.88
CA PHE A 566 -11.01 -30.03 10.41
C PHE A 566 -10.96 -29.68 11.90
N GLY A 567 -11.77 -28.70 12.32
CA GLY A 567 -11.86 -28.30 13.72
C GLY A 567 -10.87 -27.19 14.10
N LYS A 568 -10.77 -26.96 15.41
CA LYS A 568 -9.97 -25.89 15.99
C LYS A 568 -8.51 -26.33 16.15
N SER A 569 -7.59 -25.52 15.64
CA SER A 569 -6.15 -25.65 15.84
C SER A 569 -5.74 -25.35 17.28
N GLU A 570 -4.51 -25.65 17.62
CA GLU A 570 -3.86 -25.11 18.81
C GLU A 570 -3.91 -23.58 18.77
N THR A 571 -4.12 -22.95 19.94
CA THR A 571 -4.14 -21.51 20.08
C THR A 571 -2.74 -20.99 20.29
N GLN A 572 -2.26 -20.14 19.40
CA GLN A 572 -0.98 -19.46 19.54
C GLN A 572 -1.16 -18.22 20.43
N ASN A 573 -0.25 -18.02 21.38
CA ASN A 573 -0.35 -16.97 22.40
C ASN A 573 0.98 -16.25 22.55
N PHE A 574 0.94 -14.90 22.53
CA PHE A 574 2.13 -14.07 22.60
C PHE A 574 1.94 -12.91 23.57
N TYR A 575 2.93 -12.73 24.44
CA TYR A 575 3.05 -11.58 25.34
C TYR A 575 4.17 -10.69 24.83
N ASN A 576 3.86 -9.43 24.58
CA ASN A 576 4.80 -8.48 23.98
C ASN A 576 4.86 -7.19 24.80
N SER A 577 6.02 -6.56 24.74
CA SER A 577 6.27 -5.30 25.43
C SER A 577 7.04 -4.35 24.52
N GLY A 578 6.79 -3.07 24.70
CA GLY A 578 7.52 -1.99 24.04
C GLY A 578 7.85 -0.87 25.03
N ILE A 579 9.02 -0.29 24.85
CA ILE A 579 9.43 0.94 25.51
C ILE A 579 10.00 1.90 24.46
N LYS A 580 9.64 3.16 24.53
CA LYS A 580 10.22 4.23 23.72
C LYS A 580 10.38 5.50 24.53
N GLY A 581 11.34 6.29 24.15
CA GLY A 581 11.59 7.58 24.79
C GLY A 581 12.39 8.51 23.91
N GLY A 582 12.42 9.77 24.29
CA GLY A 582 13.18 10.75 23.54
C GLY A 582 13.39 12.04 24.31
N VAL A 583 14.38 12.77 23.84
CA VAL A 583 14.80 14.07 24.36
C VAL A 583 14.82 15.06 23.21
N THR A 584 14.24 16.22 23.42
CA THR A 584 14.33 17.37 22.52
C THR A 584 15.02 18.53 23.21
N TYR A 585 16.18 18.93 22.74
CA TYR A 585 16.89 20.11 23.21
C TYR A 585 16.52 21.33 22.37
N LYS A 586 16.03 22.38 23.03
CA LYS A 586 15.64 23.67 22.44
C LYS A 586 16.83 24.60 22.50
N ILE A 587 17.59 24.70 21.43
CA ILE A 587 18.72 25.63 21.33
C ILE A 587 18.17 27.06 21.53
N ASP A 588 17.09 27.34 20.77
CA ASP A 588 16.29 28.54 20.84
C ASP A 588 14.83 28.27 20.42
N GLY A 589 14.02 29.30 20.21
CA GLY A 589 12.61 29.18 19.80
C GLY A 589 12.41 28.67 18.36
N ARG A 590 13.47 28.42 17.57
CA ARG A 590 13.41 28.00 16.18
C ARG A 590 14.27 26.79 15.89
N ASN A 591 15.28 26.53 16.71
CA ASN A 591 16.28 25.50 16.50
C ASN A 591 16.15 24.41 17.55
N TYR A 592 15.99 23.17 17.13
CA TYR A 592 15.75 22.02 17.99
C TYR A 592 16.64 20.86 17.55
N ILE A 593 17.22 20.16 18.51
CA ILE A 593 17.88 18.85 18.30
C ILE A 593 17.06 17.83 19.10
N PHE A 594 16.79 16.67 18.48
CA PHE A 594 16.11 15.59 19.17
C PHE A 594 16.85 14.27 18.99
N ALA A 595 16.68 13.39 19.96
CA ALA A 595 17.10 12.00 19.91
C ALA A 595 15.98 11.14 20.50
N ASN A 596 15.59 10.08 19.77
CA ASN A 596 14.56 9.13 20.18
C ASN A 596 15.10 7.71 20.05
N GLY A 597 14.63 6.82 20.91
CA GLY A 597 14.91 5.39 20.83
C GLY A 597 13.70 4.55 21.22
N SER A 598 13.64 3.33 20.71
CA SER A 598 12.60 2.34 20.99
C SER A 598 13.15 0.95 20.94
N TYR A 599 12.66 0.10 21.85
CA TYR A 599 12.77 -1.36 21.76
C TYR A 599 11.38 -1.95 21.97
N ALA A 600 10.96 -2.83 21.06
CA ALA A 600 9.66 -3.47 21.14
C ALA A 600 9.72 -4.91 20.65
N SER A 601 8.83 -5.76 21.18
CA SER A 601 8.50 -7.06 20.59
C SER A 601 7.08 -7.03 20.03
N ARG A 602 6.82 -7.86 19.00
CA ARG A 602 5.53 -7.97 18.33
C ARG A 602 5.23 -9.42 17.96
N ALA A 603 3.98 -9.87 18.19
CA ALA A 603 3.54 -11.18 17.77
C ALA A 603 3.63 -11.33 16.24
N PRO A 604 3.98 -12.53 15.72
CA PRO A 604 3.91 -12.79 14.30
C PRO A 604 2.46 -12.71 13.82
N PHE A 605 2.28 -12.24 12.59
CA PHE A 605 0.97 -12.25 11.96
C PHE A 605 0.55 -13.66 11.58
N PHE A 606 -0.76 -13.91 11.57
CA PHE A 606 -1.30 -15.21 11.20
C PHE A 606 -0.83 -15.67 9.82
N GLU A 607 -0.83 -14.78 8.84
CA GLU A 607 -0.43 -15.08 7.45
C GLU A 607 1.00 -15.60 7.35
N ASN A 608 1.87 -15.24 8.28
CA ASN A 608 3.26 -15.69 8.33
C ASN A 608 3.49 -16.83 9.34
N ALA A 609 2.57 -17.04 10.29
CA ALA A 609 2.66 -18.10 11.30
C ALA A 609 2.18 -19.44 10.78
N PHE A 610 1.09 -19.48 9.99
CA PHE A 610 0.55 -20.69 9.39
C PHE A 610 1.08 -20.93 7.99
N ILE A 611 1.68 -22.10 7.74
CA ILE A 611 2.34 -22.44 6.47
C ILE A 611 1.31 -22.71 5.37
N ALA A 612 0.28 -23.52 5.68
CA ALA A 612 -0.71 -23.97 4.71
C ALA A 612 -2.15 -23.90 5.26
N PRO A 613 -2.66 -22.72 5.67
CA PRO A 613 -3.95 -22.63 6.37
C PRO A 613 -5.16 -23.02 5.50
N ARG A 614 -5.01 -23.08 4.18
CA ARG A 614 -6.07 -23.53 3.26
C ARG A 614 -6.32 -25.02 3.34
N THR A 615 -5.26 -25.81 3.56
CA THR A 615 -5.31 -27.26 3.52
C THR A 615 -5.30 -27.90 4.91
N ARG A 616 -4.57 -27.33 5.86
CA ARG A 616 -4.36 -27.96 7.17
C ARG A 616 -3.99 -26.96 8.27
N ASP A 617 -4.00 -27.44 9.48
CA ASP A 617 -3.47 -26.77 10.66
C ASP A 617 -1.97 -27.10 10.77
N PHE A 618 -1.15 -26.21 10.22
CA PHE A 618 0.30 -26.37 10.24
C PHE A 618 0.98 -25.01 10.39
N THR A 619 1.67 -24.82 11.52
CA THR A 619 2.40 -23.60 11.84
C THR A 619 3.89 -23.75 11.58
N GLN A 620 4.59 -22.64 11.45
CA GLN A 620 6.05 -22.63 11.53
C GLN A 620 6.50 -23.13 12.91
N GLU A 621 7.64 -23.83 12.93
CA GLU A 621 8.22 -24.31 14.17
C GLU A 621 8.82 -23.14 14.98
N ASN A 622 8.76 -23.25 16.32
CA ASN A 622 9.36 -22.27 17.24
C ASN A 622 8.95 -20.83 16.94
N LEU A 623 7.61 -20.62 16.86
CA LEU A 623 7.07 -19.28 16.66
C LEU A 623 7.52 -18.34 17.78
N GLU A 624 8.28 -17.32 17.43
CA GLU A 624 8.75 -16.28 18.32
C GLU A 624 8.21 -14.92 17.91
N SER A 625 8.16 -14.02 18.87
CA SER A 625 7.85 -12.61 18.58
C SER A 625 9.01 -11.94 17.86
N GLU A 626 8.68 -11.10 16.89
CA GLU A 626 9.62 -10.19 16.26
C GLU A 626 10.20 -9.23 17.30
N GLU A 627 11.51 -8.95 17.22
CA GLU A 627 12.19 -7.92 18.01
C GLU A 627 12.58 -6.73 17.13
N ILE A 628 12.31 -5.53 17.62
CA ILE A 628 12.54 -4.29 16.88
C ILE A 628 13.30 -3.31 17.77
N LEU A 629 14.51 -2.93 17.37
CA LEU A 629 15.28 -1.84 17.95
C LEU A 629 15.33 -0.69 16.97
N SER A 630 15.00 0.52 17.41
CA SER A 630 15.06 1.71 16.54
C SER A 630 15.60 2.92 17.30
N THR A 631 16.40 3.72 16.60
CA THR A 631 16.93 4.99 17.11
C THR A 631 16.87 6.06 16.02
N GLU A 632 16.67 7.30 16.40
CA GLU A 632 16.73 8.43 15.49
C GLU A 632 17.31 9.67 16.19
N VAL A 633 18.10 10.46 15.46
CA VAL A 633 18.65 11.74 15.90
C VAL A 633 18.40 12.75 14.80
N GLY A 634 17.91 13.93 15.15
CA GLY A 634 17.62 14.93 14.13
C GLY A 634 17.74 16.36 14.62
N TYR A 635 17.80 17.26 13.63
CA TYR A 635 17.79 18.69 13.78
C TYR A 635 16.61 19.30 13.04
N VAL A 636 15.94 20.26 13.66
CA VAL A 636 14.83 21.01 13.08
C VAL A 636 15.08 22.50 13.23
N LEU A 637 15.07 23.21 12.10
CA LEU A 637 14.99 24.66 12.03
C LEU A 637 13.59 25.06 11.55
N ASN A 638 12.89 25.87 12.35
CA ASN A 638 11.56 26.37 12.00
C ASN A 638 11.53 27.91 12.04
N ALA A 639 12.18 28.51 11.06
CA ALA A 639 12.20 29.97 10.88
C ALA A 639 11.08 30.43 9.92
N PRO A 640 10.62 31.68 9.94
CA PRO A 640 9.51 32.19 9.12
C PRO A 640 9.73 32.05 7.60
N LYS A 641 11.00 32.11 7.16
CA LYS A 641 11.37 32.02 5.74
C LYS A 641 12.08 30.72 5.36
N LEU A 642 12.52 29.97 6.35
CA LEU A 642 13.33 28.77 6.14
C LEU A 642 12.95 27.69 7.14
N LYS A 643 12.56 26.54 6.65
CA LYS A 643 12.36 25.33 7.45
C LYS A 643 13.34 24.27 6.96
N ILE A 644 14.03 23.63 7.88
CA ILE A 644 14.93 22.53 7.63
C ILE A 644 14.63 21.41 8.60
N ARG A 645 14.66 20.19 8.12
CA ARG A 645 14.75 19.00 8.93
C ARG A 645 15.86 18.12 8.38
N ALA A 646 16.78 17.71 9.25
CA ALA A 646 17.75 16.66 8.98
C ALA A 646 17.58 15.59 10.04
N ASN A 647 17.52 14.33 9.64
CA ASN A 647 17.30 13.21 10.54
C ASN A 647 18.12 12.00 10.11
N GLY A 648 18.90 11.43 11.05
CA GLY A 648 19.53 10.14 10.88
C GLY A 648 18.78 9.09 11.69
N TYR A 649 18.67 7.89 11.15
CA TYR A 649 17.97 6.79 11.81
C TYR A 649 18.69 5.46 11.61
N TYR A 650 18.46 4.56 12.55
CA TYR A 650 18.89 3.17 12.52
C TYR A 650 17.79 2.30 13.13
N SER A 651 17.38 1.25 12.41
CA SER A 651 16.41 0.27 12.89
C SER A 651 16.88 -1.13 12.56
N ARG A 652 16.75 -2.04 13.52
CA ARG A 652 17.07 -3.46 13.38
C ARG A 652 15.86 -4.29 13.72
N PHE A 653 15.53 -5.22 12.82
CA PHE A 653 14.48 -6.22 12.96
C PHE A 653 15.10 -7.59 13.10
N LYS A 654 14.51 -8.45 13.94
CA LYS A 654 14.89 -9.85 14.12
C LYS A 654 13.65 -10.73 14.20
N ASN A 655 13.83 -11.99 13.90
CA ASN A 655 12.82 -13.04 14.03
C ASN A 655 11.56 -12.78 13.18
N GLN A 656 11.70 -12.06 12.07
CA GLN A 656 10.59 -11.94 11.13
C GLN A 656 10.38 -13.26 10.39
N LEU A 657 9.13 -13.52 10.00
CA LEU A 657 8.68 -14.72 9.32
C LEU A 657 8.00 -14.35 8.01
N ASP A 658 8.09 -15.24 7.01
CA ASP A 658 7.35 -15.12 5.76
C ASP A 658 6.94 -16.49 5.24
N VAL A 659 5.88 -16.57 4.45
CA VAL A 659 5.43 -17.82 3.80
C VAL A 659 5.11 -17.53 2.35
N LEU A 660 5.88 -18.13 1.44
CA LEU A 660 5.69 -18.03 0.00
C LEU A 660 5.06 -19.34 -0.53
N THR A 661 3.88 -19.25 -1.12
CA THR A 661 3.20 -20.41 -1.74
C THR A 661 3.19 -20.25 -3.26
N PHE A 662 3.71 -21.24 -3.98
CA PHE A 662 3.78 -21.22 -5.45
C PHE A 662 3.79 -22.63 -6.03
N TYR A 663 3.47 -22.74 -7.33
CA TYR A 663 3.59 -24.01 -8.04
C TYR A 663 5.05 -24.27 -8.42
N SER A 664 5.61 -25.38 -7.94
CA SER A 664 6.95 -25.86 -8.30
C SER A 664 6.90 -26.82 -9.47
N ASP A 665 7.72 -26.58 -10.49
CA ASP A 665 7.85 -27.49 -11.63
C ASP A 665 8.60 -28.78 -11.27
N GLU A 666 9.54 -28.69 -10.33
CA GLU A 666 10.32 -29.82 -9.86
C GLU A 666 9.43 -30.84 -9.17
N PHE A 667 8.53 -30.37 -8.32
CA PHE A 667 7.61 -31.24 -7.56
C PHE A 667 6.25 -31.40 -8.23
N GLN A 668 6.01 -30.72 -9.35
CA GLN A 668 4.74 -30.68 -10.08
C GLN A 668 3.52 -30.42 -9.17
N ASN A 669 3.73 -29.62 -8.14
CA ASN A 669 2.77 -29.36 -7.07
C ASN A 669 2.95 -27.98 -6.48
N PHE A 670 1.97 -27.51 -5.69
CA PHE A 670 2.16 -26.34 -4.86
C PHE A 670 3.11 -26.66 -3.71
N VAL A 671 4.08 -25.78 -3.52
CA VAL A 671 5.03 -25.81 -2.40
C VAL A 671 4.88 -24.56 -1.56
N ASN A 672 5.12 -24.72 -0.26
CA ASN A 672 5.16 -23.63 0.70
C ASN A 672 6.60 -23.49 1.19
N TYR A 673 7.19 -22.33 0.96
CA TYR A 673 8.47 -21.89 1.52
C TYR A 673 8.17 -21.08 2.78
N ALA A 674 8.33 -21.71 3.93
CA ALA A 674 8.24 -21.05 5.23
C ALA A 674 9.64 -20.51 5.59
N ILE A 675 9.79 -19.19 5.53
CA ILE A 675 11.06 -18.52 5.75
C ILE A 675 11.09 -17.96 7.17
N SER A 676 12.10 -18.31 7.92
CA SER A 676 12.33 -17.86 9.29
C SER A 676 13.72 -17.22 9.45
N ASN A 677 14.01 -16.71 10.65
CA ASN A 677 15.25 -15.98 10.93
C ASN A 677 15.50 -14.81 9.98
N ILE A 678 14.43 -14.14 9.58
CA ILE A 678 14.54 -12.93 8.75
C ILE A 678 14.97 -11.78 9.64
N GLY A 679 16.19 -11.30 9.43
CA GLY A 679 16.72 -10.10 10.05
C GLY A 679 16.91 -9.01 9.02
N LYS A 680 16.60 -7.76 9.41
CA LYS A 680 16.80 -6.59 8.54
C LYS A 680 17.48 -5.46 9.31
N ILE A 681 18.28 -4.65 8.61
CA ILE A 681 18.80 -3.38 9.09
C ILE A 681 18.35 -2.29 8.12
N HIS A 682 17.72 -1.27 8.68
CA HIS A 682 17.33 -0.07 7.95
C HIS A 682 18.03 1.13 8.58
N MET A 683 18.90 1.79 7.82
CA MET A 683 19.62 2.99 8.27
C MET A 683 19.69 4.01 7.16
N GLY A 684 19.78 5.29 7.55
CA GLY A 684 19.89 6.34 6.56
C GLY A 684 19.72 7.74 7.10
N LEU A 685 19.68 8.68 6.17
CA LEU A 685 19.50 10.10 6.38
C LEU A 685 18.28 10.61 5.62
N GLU A 686 17.49 11.42 6.27
CA GLU A 686 16.37 12.17 5.70
C GLU A 686 16.66 13.67 5.80
N PHE A 687 16.49 14.37 4.70
CA PHE A 687 16.64 15.82 4.66
C PHE A 687 15.43 16.45 4.00
N GLY A 688 14.92 17.52 4.56
CA GLY A 688 13.84 18.31 3.98
C GLY A 688 14.09 19.81 4.19
N LEU A 689 13.85 20.57 3.15
CA LEU A 689 14.02 22.02 3.14
C LEU A 689 12.82 22.68 2.47
N GLU A 690 12.32 23.76 3.08
CA GLU A 690 11.34 24.69 2.50
C GLU A 690 11.87 26.10 2.72
N ALA A 691 12.19 26.81 1.64
CA ALA A 691 12.68 28.18 1.67
C ALA A 691 11.76 29.12 0.91
N LYS A 692 11.27 30.19 1.54
CA LYS A 692 10.54 31.27 0.88
C LYS A 692 11.56 32.19 0.21
N VAL A 693 11.69 32.06 -1.12
CA VAL A 693 12.72 32.75 -1.91
C VAL A 693 12.27 34.16 -2.26
N TYR A 694 11.01 34.32 -2.64
CA TYR A 694 10.43 35.60 -3.04
C TYR A 694 8.94 35.66 -2.63
N LYS A 695 8.28 36.82 -2.79
CA LYS A 695 6.82 36.96 -2.51
C LYS A 695 6.02 35.90 -3.26
N GLY A 696 5.42 34.96 -2.52
CA GLY A 696 4.63 33.86 -3.08
C GLY A 696 5.44 32.70 -3.67
N LEU A 697 6.77 32.80 -3.82
CA LEU A 697 7.61 31.72 -4.34
C LEU A 697 8.38 31.04 -3.21
N SER A 698 8.22 29.73 -3.11
CA SER A 698 8.99 28.86 -2.22
C SER A 698 9.77 27.84 -3.04
N PHE A 699 10.97 27.54 -2.56
CA PHE A 699 11.79 26.43 -3.04
C PHE A 699 11.64 25.28 -2.03
N THR A 700 11.48 24.07 -2.53
CA THR A 700 11.41 22.85 -1.72
C THR A 700 12.43 21.84 -2.21
N ALA A 701 13.11 21.18 -1.27
CA ALA A 701 13.99 20.05 -1.57
C ALA A 701 13.82 18.98 -0.51
N ALA A 702 13.87 17.72 -0.92
CA ALA A 702 13.94 16.62 0.02
C ALA A 702 14.83 15.52 -0.54
N ALA A 703 15.51 14.82 0.38
CA ALA A 703 16.37 13.69 0.10
C ALA A 703 16.17 12.61 1.15
N ALA A 704 16.02 11.37 0.70
CA ALA A 704 16.15 10.17 1.49
C ALA A 704 17.34 9.39 0.95
N VAL A 705 18.33 9.13 1.79
CA VAL A 705 19.50 8.31 1.45
C VAL A 705 19.59 7.21 2.48
N GLY A 706 19.21 6.00 2.09
CA GLY A 706 19.11 4.86 2.99
C GLY A 706 19.89 3.65 2.48
N GLN A 707 20.00 2.69 3.38
CA GLN A 707 20.43 1.33 3.12
C GLN A 707 19.52 0.41 3.92
N TYR A 708 18.70 -0.36 3.21
CA TYR A 708 17.72 -1.27 3.78
C TYR A 708 18.08 -2.68 3.35
N THR A 709 18.69 -3.46 4.24
CA THR A 709 19.26 -4.76 3.87
C THR A 709 18.83 -5.87 4.80
N TYR A 710 18.80 -7.07 4.28
CA TYR A 710 18.76 -8.29 5.08
C TYR A 710 20.12 -8.52 5.72
N ASN A 711 20.17 -8.72 7.03
CA ASN A 711 21.43 -8.88 7.77
C ASN A 711 21.67 -10.30 8.27
N THR A 712 20.75 -11.23 7.98
CA THR A 712 20.86 -12.66 8.31
C THR A 712 20.84 -13.51 7.06
N ARG A 713 21.42 -14.70 7.13
CA ARG A 713 21.08 -15.81 6.24
C ARG A 713 19.80 -16.42 6.77
N GLN A 714 18.74 -16.31 6.00
CA GLN A 714 17.43 -16.83 6.35
C GLN A 714 17.42 -18.36 6.32
N SER A 715 16.44 -18.96 6.97
CA SER A 715 16.21 -20.40 6.95
C SER A 715 14.88 -20.68 6.27
N ALA A 716 14.84 -21.58 5.30
CA ALA A 716 13.64 -22.01 4.61
C ALA A 716 13.28 -23.45 4.97
N THR A 717 12.02 -23.67 5.33
CA THR A 717 11.42 -25.01 5.43
C THR A 717 10.45 -25.16 4.27
N VAL A 718 10.68 -26.18 3.42
CA VAL A 718 9.90 -26.38 2.20
C VAL A 718 8.97 -27.58 2.38
N THR A 719 7.69 -27.35 2.18
CA THR A 719 6.65 -28.37 2.26
C THR A 719 5.82 -28.43 1.00
N VAL A 720 5.30 -29.60 0.66
CA VAL A 720 4.33 -29.75 -0.44
C VAL A 720 2.92 -29.59 0.09
N ASP A 721 2.07 -28.94 -0.67
CA ASP A 721 0.68 -28.71 -0.28
C ASP A 721 -0.16 -29.99 -0.24
N ASN A 722 0.23 -30.99 -1.04
CA ASN A 722 -0.44 -32.29 -1.19
C ASN A 722 0.06 -33.41 -0.27
N SER A 723 1.05 -33.17 0.56
CA SER A 723 1.56 -34.21 1.45
C SER A 723 2.03 -33.61 2.77
N ALA A 724 2.11 -34.47 3.78
CA ALA A 724 2.73 -34.09 5.05
C ALA A 724 4.26 -34.01 4.96
N ALA A 725 4.84 -34.29 3.78
CA ALA A 725 6.28 -34.32 3.61
C ALA A 725 6.88 -32.93 3.75
N VAL A 726 7.92 -32.83 4.55
CA VAL A 726 8.86 -31.73 4.59
C VAL A 726 9.98 -32.08 3.62
N LEU A 727 10.07 -31.37 2.51
CA LEU A 727 11.06 -31.64 1.45
C LEU A 727 12.46 -31.24 1.89
N SER A 728 12.55 -30.09 2.55
CA SER A 728 13.77 -29.64 3.19
C SER A 728 13.43 -28.87 4.45
N LYS A 729 14.35 -28.88 5.40
CA LYS A 729 14.19 -28.23 6.69
C LYS A 729 15.41 -27.38 6.97
N ASN A 730 15.17 -26.10 7.30
CA ASN A 730 16.22 -25.13 7.64
C ASN A 730 17.27 -24.93 6.54
N ASP A 731 16.87 -25.01 5.29
CA ASP A 731 17.76 -24.68 4.18
C ASP A 731 18.21 -23.22 4.26
N VAL A 732 19.52 -22.99 4.11
CA VAL A 732 20.08 -21.66 4.17
C VAL A 732 19.78 -20.93 2.87
N VAL A 733 19.16 -19.75 2.99
CA VAL A 733 18.94 -18.83 1.89
C VAL A 733 20.06 -17.78 1.88
N TYR A 734 20.80 -17.67 0.78
CA TYR A 734 21.90 -16.72 0.60
C TYR A 734 21.36 -15.31 0.29
N SER A 735 20.65 -14.73 1.27
CA SER A 735 20.01 -13.42 1.15
C SER A 735 20.63 -12.32 2.01
N LYS A 736 21.69 -12.66 2.76
CA LYS A 736 22.41 -11.66 3.57
C LYS A 736 22.98 -10.57 2.66
N ASP A 737 22.84 -9.32 3.08
CA ASP A 737 23.24 -8.10 2.39
C ASP A 737 22.40 -7.75 1.15
N PHE A 738 21.32 -8.49 0.85
CA PHE A 738 20.34 -8.12 -0.16
C PHE A 738 19.52 -6.92 0.28
N TYR A 739 19.09 -6.12 -0.68
CA TYR A 739 18.30 -4.93 -0.45
C TYR A 739 16.80 -5.24 -0.41
N VAL A 740 16.10 -4.55 0.49
CA VAL A 740 14.64 -4.53 0.50
C VAL A 740 14.13 -3.87 -0.78
N PRO A 741 13.06 -4.38 -1.43
CA PRO A 741 12.58 -3.90 -2.74
C PRO A 741 11.87 -2.53 -2.63
N THR A 742 12.64 -1.49 -2.39
CA THR A 742 12.23 -0.08 -2.40
C THR A 742 13.43 0.76 -2.81
N PRO A 743 13.27 1.95 -3.40
CA PRO A 743 14.40 2.83 -3.66
C PRO A 743 15.20 3.10 -2.39
N GLN A 744 16.50 2.85 -2.44
CA GLN A 744 17.41 3.17 -1.33
C GLN A 744 17.68 4.66 -1.28
N GLN A 745 17.56 5.35 -2.41
CA GLN A 745 17.79 6.78 -2.55
C GLN A 745 16.63 7.43 -3.31
N ALA A 746 16.09 8.52 -2.77
CA ALA A 746 15.03 9.30 -3.39
C ALA A 746 15.28 10.79 -3.16
N TYR A 747 15.17 11.57 -4.22
CA TYR A 747 15.44 13.00 -4.20
C TYR A 747 14.30 13.75 -4.89
N THR A 748 13.98 14.93 -4.38
CA THR A 748 13.08 15.86 -5.07
C THR A 748 13.57 17.28 -4.91
N ILE A 749 13.43 18.06 -5.96
CA ILE A 749 13.56 19.51 -5.93
C ILE A 749 12.32 20.11 -6.59
N GLY A 750 11.84 21.22 -6.05
CA GLY A 750 10.63 21.84 -6.59
C GLY A 750 10.46 23.28 -6.23
N PHE A 751 9.55 23.92 -6.97
CA PHE A 751 9.13 25.28 -6.77
C PHE A 751 7.61 25.33 -6.56
N ASP A 752 7.19 26.04 -5.54
CA ASP A 752 5.80 26.31 -5.22
C ASP A 752 5.58 27.82 -5.32
N TYR A 753 4.72 28.24 -6.23
CA TYR A 753 4.32 29.64 -6.36
C TYR A 753 2.86 29.81 -5.99
N ARG A 754 2.57 30.71 -5.05
CA ARG A 754 1.24 31.09 -4.61
C ARG A 754 0.97 32.55 -4.91
N SER A 755 0.07 32.76 -5.86
CA SER A 755 -0.32 34.11 -6.27
C SER A 755 -1.27 34.75 -5.27
N PRO A 756 -1.16 36.10 -5.03
CA PRO A 756 -2.19 36.85 -4.34
C PRO A 756 -3.56 36.82 -5.03
N LYS A 757 -3.62 36.42 -6.29
CA LYS A 757 -4.84 36.28 -7.09
C LYS A 757 -5.49 34.91 -6.99
N PHE A 758 -5.15 34.10 -5.92
CA PHE A 758 -5.78 32.83 -5.57
C PHE A 758 -5.57 31.67 -6.57
N TRP A 759 -4.42 31.67 -7.25
CA TRP A 759 -3.95 30.52 -7.98
C TRP A 759 -2.56 30.12 -7.47
N PHE A 760 -2.23 28.88 -7.66
CA PHE A 760 -0.91 28.36 -7.32
C PHE A 760 -0.45 27.37 -8.38
N ILE A 761 0.84 27.19 -8.47
CA ILE A 761 1.49 26.16 -9.25
C ILE A 761 2.66 25.60 -8.46
N ASN A 762 2.79 24.29 -8.49
CA ASN A 762 3.90 23.54 -7.93
C ASN A 762 4.50 22.67 -9.03
N VAL A 763 5.82 22.68 -9.17
CA VAL A 763 6.56 21.86 -10.15
C VAL A 763 7.67 21.16 -9.41
N ASN A 764 7.82 19.85 -9.62
CA ASN A 764 8.81 19.03 -8.94
C ASN A 764 9.50 18.09 -9.90
N PHE A 765 10.81 17.99 -9.76
CA PHE A 765 11.63 16.97 -10.38
C PHE A 765 12.02 15.95 -9.32
N ASN A 766 11.78 14.67 -9.60
CA ASN A 766 12.05 13.56 -8.68
C ASN A 766 13.05 12.62 -9.35
N TYR A 767 13.97 12.07 -8.54
CA TYR A 767 14.97 11.10 -8.97
C TYR A 767 15.12 10.00 -7.95
N PHE A 768 15.22 8.76 -8.43
CA PHE A 768 15.27 7.54 -7.63
C PHE A 768 16.41 6.66 -8.08
N ASP A 769 17.16 6.12 -7.13
CA ASP A 769 18.36 5.32 -7.39
C ASP A 769 18.40 4.10 -6.47
N LYS A 770 19.19 3.09 -6.87
CA LYS A 770 19.42 1.85 -6.13
C LYS A 770 18.10 1.15 -5.79
N MET A 771 17.34 0.85 -6.81
CA MET A 771 16.11 0.06 -6.72
C MET A 771 16.43 -1.40 -7.03
N TYR A 772 15.78 -2.33 -6.32
CA TYR A 772 15.99 -3.77 -6.47
C TYR A 772 14.66 -4.50 -6.59
N LEU A 773 14.64 -5.61 -7.33
CA LEU A 773 13.50 -6.51 -7.35
C LEU A 773 13.43 -7.32 -6.06
N ASN A 774 12.22 -7.77 -5.74
CA ASN A 774 12.03 -8.79 -4.71
C ASN A 774 12.69 -10.10 -5.20
N TYR A 775 13.61 -10.63 -4.41
CA TYR A 775 14.43 -11.77 -4.81
C TYR A 775 13.67 -13.09 -4.69
N ASN A 776 14.08 -14.08 -5.49
CA ASN A 776 13.60 -15.44 -5.41
C ASN A 776 14.46 -16.27 -4.43
N PRO A 777 13.96 -16.71 -3.27
CA PRO A 777 14.74 -17.49 -2.32
C PRO A 777 15.09 -18.90 -2.85
N VAL A 778 14.29 -19.47 -3.74
CA VAL A 778 14.53 -20.80 -4.33
C VAL A 778 15.87 -20.85 -5.07
N ARG A 779 16.19 -19.77 -5.78
CA ARG A 779 17.44 -19.62 -6.53
C ARG A 779 18.66 -19.36 -5.63
N ARG A 780 18.45 -18.98 -4.37
CA ARG A 780 19.50 -18.62 -3.41
C ARG A 780 19.76 -19.71 -2.37
N THR A 781 19.77 -20.96 -2.83
CA THR A 781 20.03 -22.13 -1.99
C THR A 781 21.29 -22.85 -2.42
N ALA A 782 21.83 -23.70 -1.55
CA ALA A 782 23.01 -24.52 -1.87
C ALA A 782 22.75 -25.45 -3.07
N SER A 783 21.52 -25.97 -3.21
CA SER A 783 21.13 -26.80 -4.35
C SER A 783 21.16 -26.03 -5.68
N ALA A 784 20.79 -24.75 -5.68
CA ALA A 784 20.80 -23.92 -6.88
C ALA A 784 22.23 -23.72 -7.44
N VAL A 785 23.23 -23.67 -6.59
CA VAL A 785 24.65 -23.50 -6.97
C VAL A 785 25.45 -24.78 -6.95
N SER A 786 24.84 -25.92 -6.68
CA SER A 786 25.50 -27.22 -6.67
C SER A 786 26.17 -27.49 -8.01
N GLY A 787 27.47 -27.88 -7.99
CA GLY A 787 28.28 -28.12 -9.18
C GLY A 787 28.81 -26.86 -9.88
N VAL A 788 28.56 -25.66 -9.30
CA VAL A 788 29.11 -24.39 -9.81
C VAL A 788 30.26 -23.96 -8.91
N THR A 789 31.38 -23.55 -9.49
CA THR A 789 32.54 -23.08 -8.73
C THR A 789 32.18 -21.80 -7.96
N GLU A 790 32.41 -21.80 -6.66
CA GLU A 790 32.16 -20.65 -5.79
C GLU A 790 32.95 -19.42 -6.24
N GLY A 791 32.29 -18.27 -6.32
CA GLY A 791 32.87 -17.00 -6.77
C GLY A 791 33.06 -16.90 -8.29
N SER A 792 32.67 -17.91 -9.07
CA SER A 792 32.66 -17.80 -10.53
C SER A 792 31.57 -16.81 -11.02
N GLU A 793 31.70 -16.34 -12.25
CA GLU A 793 30.68 -15.47 -12.86
C GLU A 793 29.31 -16.14 -12.84
N LYS A 794 29.23 -17.45 -13.12
CA LYS A 794 27.98 -18.23 -13.07
C LYS A 794 27.40 -18.30 -11.68
N TRP A 795 28.25 -18.50 -10.66
CA TRP A 795 27.85 -18.47 -9.25
C TRP A 795 27.20 -17.14 -8.90
N ASN A 796 27.88 -16.02 -9.24
CA ASN A 796 27.35 -14.69 -8.97
C ASN A 796 26.06 -14.42 -9.75
N GLN A 797 25.96 -14.78 -11.03
CA GLN A 797 24.72 -14.65 -11.80
C GLN A 797 23.54 -15.37 -11.18
N ILE A 798 23.76 -16.55 -10.55
CA ILE A 798 22.69 -17.28 -9.88
C ILE A 798 22.28 -16.57 -8.59
N LEU A 799 23.22 -16.10 -7.80
CA LEU A 799 22.93 -15.56 -6.47
C LEU A 799 22.64 -14.05 -6.44
N ASP A 800 23.13 -13.27 -7.40
CA ASP A 800 22.98 -11.82 -7.38
C ASP A 800 21.52 -11.38 -7.43
N GLN A 801 21.22 -10.32 -6.66
CA GLN A 801 19.92 -9.67 -6.68
C GLN A 801 19.80 -8.75 -7.90
N THR A 802 18.67 -8.78 -8.58
CA THR A 802 18.43 -7.94 -9.75
C THR A 802 18.24 -6.48 -9.33
N GLN A 803 19.15 -5.62 -9.76
CA GLN A 803 19.05 -4.17 -9.62
C GLN A 803 18.28 -3.58 -10.81
N LEU A 804 17.45 -2.58 -10.53
CA LEU A 804 16.71 -1.81 -11.53
C LEU A 804 17.49 -0.55 -11.92
N GLU A 805 17.20 -0.03 -13.11
CA GLU A 805 17.76 1.24 -13.58
C GLU A 805 17.24 2.43 -12.76
N ASP A 806 18.01 3.51 -12.75
CA ASP A 806 17.62 4.79 -12.12
C ASP A 806 16.37 5.35 -12.79
N GLN A 807 15.52 5.99 -12.01
CA GLN A 807 14.22 6.51 -12.47
C GLN A 807 14.08 7.99 -12.15
N TYR A 808 13.34 8.71 -12.99
CA TYR A 808 13.02 10.11 -12.73
C TYR A 808 11.63 10.49 -13.26
N THR A 809 11.02 11.48 -12.60
CA THR A 809 9.75 12.08 -13.03
C THR A 809 9.80 13.59 -12.93
N LEU A 810 9.01 14.26 -13.77
CA LEU A 810 8.68 15.67 -13.65
C LEU A 810 7.17 15.78 -13.45
N ASP A 811 6.76 16.39 -12.34
CA ASP A 811 5.37 16.50 -11.95
C ASP A 811 4.98 17.97 -11.77
N ALA A 812 3.75 18.33 -12.13
CA ALA A 812 3.19 19.65 -11.90
C ALA A 812 1.80 19.56 -11.29
N PHE A 813 1.52 20.50 -10.38
CA PHE A 813 0.20 20.64 -9.79
C PHE A 813 -0.18 22.12 -9.74
N ALA A 814 -1.38 22.46 -10.20
CA ALA A 814 -1.90 23.83 -10.23
C ALA A 814 -3.33 23.88 -9.70
N GLY A 815 -3.70 25.00 -9.10
CA GLY A 815 -5.07 25.22 -8.65
C GLY A 815 -5.46 26.69 -8.71
N TYR A 816 -6.78 26.92 -8.83
CA TYR A 816 -7.38 28.25 -8.83
C TYR A 816 -8.68 28.25 -8.05
N SER A 817 -8.85 29.23 -7.18
CA SER A 817 -10.08 29.45 -6.41
C SER A 817 -10.69 30.77 -6.79
N TRP A 818 -11.89 30.71 -7.35
CA TRP A 818 -12.64 31.90 -7.74
C TRP A 818 -13.82 32.16 -6.80
N LEU A 819 -13.81 33.33 -6.12
CA LEU A 819 -14.93 33.78 -5.31
C LEU A 819 -16.05 34.33 -6.20
N MET A 820 -17.09 33.53 -6.41
CA MET A 820 -18.19 33.82 -7.32
C MET A 820 -19.01 35.05 -6.89
N ASN A 821 -19.10 35.34 -5.60
CA ASN A 821 -19.83 36.47 -5.04
C ASN A 821 -19.33 37.84 -5.56
N ARG A 822 -18.08 37.89 -6.07
CA ARG A 822 -17.55 39.13 -6.69
C ARG A 822 -18.26 39.48 -7.99
N LYS A 823 -18.82 38.50 -8.71
CA LYS A 823 -19.50 38.68 -10.00
C LYS A 823 -21.01 38.45 -9.88
N PHE A 824 -21.44 37.53 -9.03
CA PHE A 824 -22.83 37.15 -8.84
C PHE A 824 -23.31 37.59 -7.45
N HIS A 825 -23.83 38.81 -7.36
CA HIS A 825 -24.21 39.46 -6.10
C HIS A 825 -25.46 38.84 -5.45
N GLY A 826 -26.25 38.05 -6.17
CA GLY A 826 -27.41 37.31 -5.66
C GLY A 826 -27.10 36.09 -4.79
N LEU A 827 -25.83 35.68 -4.72
CA LEU A 827 -25.41 34.55 -3.89
C LEU A 827 -25.36 34.95 -2.40
N LYS A 828 -26.27 34.41 -1.62
CA LYS A 828 -26.41 34.72 -0.17
C LYS A 828 -25.24 34.18 0.69
N LYS A 829 -24.56 33.11 0.25
CA LYS A 829 -23.41 32.53 0.92
C LYS A 829 -22.14 32.80 0.12
N ARG A 830 -20.97 32.82 0.81
CA ARG A 830 -19.68 32.86 0.12
C ARG A 830 -19.50 31.57 -0.69
N THR A 831 -19.53 31.69 -2.01
CA THR A 831 -19.45 30.56 -2.94
C THR A 831 -18.12 30.63 -3.71
N PHE A 832 -17.39 29.54 -3.66
CA PHE A 832 -16.13 29.38 -4.40
C PHE A 832 -16.30 28.34 -5.50
N LEU A 833 -15.80 28.67 -6.67
CA LEU A 833 -15.53 27.69 -7.72
C LEU A 833 -14.04 27.39 -7.70
N VAL A 834 -13.70 26.13 -7.57
CA VAL A 834 -12.34 25.65 -7.33
C VAL A 834 -11.93 24.73 -8.47
N PHE A 835 -10.79 25.01 -9.07
CA PHE A 835 -10.19 24.19 -10.11
C PHE A 835 -8.85 23.65 -9.63
N ASN A 836 -8.58 22.36 -9.89
CA ASN A 836 -7.28 21.77 -9.67
C ASN A 836 -6.90 20.91 -10.89
N LEU A 837 -5.63 20.92 -11.21
CA LEU A 837 -5.01 20.11 -12.24
C LEU A 837 -3.67 19.59 -11.72
N GLY A 838 -3.53 18.29 -11.68
CA GLY A 838 -2.27 17.59 -11.44
C GLY A 838 -1.87 16.81 -12.68
N VAL A 839 -0.64 16.96 -13.11
CA VAL A 839 -0.05 16.15 -14.18
C VAL A 839 1.22 15.53 -13.62
N ASN A 840 1.27 14.21 -13.62
CA ASN A 840 2.44 13.47 -13.19
C ASN A 840 3.17 12.88 -14.40
N ASN A 841 4.48 12.69 -14.23
CA ASN A 841 5.33 12.15 -15.26
C ASN A 841 5.17 12.88 -16.62
N ILE A 842 5.30 14.20 -16.58
CA ILE A 842 5.14 15.10 -17.76
C ILE A 842 6.09 14.69 -18.88
N LEU A 843 7.25 14.11 -18.54
CA LEU A 843 8.23 13.64 -19.51
C LEU A 843 7.81 12.33 -20.20
N ASN A 844 6.66 11.77 -19.82
CA ASN A 844 6.10 10.53 -20.33
C ASN A 844 7.10 9.35 -20.33
N ASN A 845 7.87 9.20 -19.25
CA ASN A 845 8.76 8.08 -19.10
C ASN A 845 7.93 6.82 -18.79
N THR A 846 7.71 5.97 -19.77
CA THR A 846 6.93 4.73 -19.64
C THR A 846 7.75 3.55 -19.14
N ASN A 847 9.06 3.72 -18.94
CA ASN A 847 9.97 2.66 -18.50
C ASN A 847 10.22 2.67 -16.99
N ILE A 848 9.46 3.45 -16.23
CA ILE A 848 9.59 3.50 -14.78
C ILE A 848 9.09 2.19 -14.19
N VAL A 849 9.99 1.32 -13.75
CA VAL A 849 9.65 0.11 -13.02
C VAL A 849 9.27 0.51 -11.60
N SER A 850 7.98 0.45 -11.27
CA SER A 850 7.47 0.80 -9.94
C SER A 850 7.67 -0.32 -8.91
N GLY A 851 7.96 -1.53 -9.36
CA GLY A 851 8.22 -2.72 -8.54
C GLY A 851 8.22 -3.98 -9.38
N GLY A 852 8.43 -5.10 -8.73
CA GLY A 852 8.44 -6.41 -9.37
C GLY A 852 9.15 -7.44 -8.52
N TYR A 853 9.16 -8.66 -9.01
CA TYR A 853 9.77 -9.78 -8.31
C TYR A 853 10.33 -10.80 -9.31
N GLU A 854 11.39 -11.48 -8.91
CA GLU A 854 11.88 -12.63 -9.63
C GLU A 854 10.85 -13.77 -9.49
N GLN A 855 10.61 -14.55 -10.56
CA GLN A 855 9.71 -15.68 -10.47
C GLN A 855 10.25 -16.71 -9.46
N LEU A 856 9.36 -17.29 -8.64
CA LEU A 856 9.69 -18.33 -7.67
C LEU A 856 9.96 -19.66 -8.37
N ARG A 857 10.90 -19.66 -9.33
CA ARG A 857 11.34 -20.79 -10.15
C ARG A 857 12.81 -20.65 -10.45
N PHE A 858 13.46 -21.79 -10.64
CA PHE A 858 14.84 -21.85 -11.09
C PHE A 858 15.07 -23.10 -11.94
N ASP A 859 15.96 -22.99 -12.92
CA ASP A 859 16.39 -24.12 -13.75
C ASP A 859 17.53 -24.87 -13.08
N PHE A 860 17.20 -25.84 -12.22
CA PHE A 860 18.18 -26.62 -11.48
C PHE A 860 19.03 -27.53 -12.38
N ALA A 861 18.57 -27.90 -13.57
CA ALA A 861 19.30 -28.74 -14.51
C ALA A 861 20.41 -27.97 -15.23
N GLU A 862 20.02 -26.94 -15.99
CA GLU A 862 20.95 -26.18 -16.83
C GLU A 862 21.51 -24.94 -16.15
N LYS A 863 21.01 -24.61 -14.96
CA LYS A 863 21.37 -23.41 -14.22
C LYS A 863 21.15 -22.12 -15.06
N ASN A 864 20.14 -22.13 -15.95
CA ASN A 864 19.83 -20.99 -16.82
C ASN A 864 18.99 -19.94 -16.06
N THR A 865 19.61 -18.82 -15.74
CA THR A 865 18.96 -17.72 -15.00
C THR A 865 17.95 -16.94 -15.85
N ASN A 866 17.97 -17.07 -17.18
CA ASN A 866 17.09 -16.37 -18.10
C ASN A 866 15.83 -17.16 -18.47
N LYS A 867 15.74 -18.46 -18.10
CA LYS A 867 14.59 -19.33 -18.40
C LYS A 867 13.29 -18.84 -17.77
N PHE A 868 13.38 -18.16 -16.63
CA PHE A 868 12.25 -17.61 -15.91
C PHE A 868 12.44 -16.11 -15.68
N PRO A 869 12.17 -15.27 -16.70
CA PRO A 869 12.31 -13.83 -16.58
C PRO A 869 11.50 -13.23 -15.43
N ASP A 870 11.98 -12.15 -14.85
CA ASP A 870 11.32 -11.43 -13.76
C ASP A 870 9.94 -10.86 -14.19
N LYS A 871 9.07 -10.69 -13.24
CA LYS A 871 7.79 -10.00 -13.40
C LYS A 871 7.90 -8.56 -12.96
N ARG A 872 7.33 -7.63 -13.74
CA ARG A 872 7.45 -6.19 -13.50
C ARG A 872 6.11 -5.50 -13.47
N PHE A 873 6.06 -4.43 -12.67
CA PHE A 873 5.02 -3.41 -12.69
C PHE A 873 5.64 -2.10 -13.14
N TYR A 874 4.94 -1.36 -13.97
CA TYR A 874 5.37 -0.05 -14.44
C TYR A 874 4.48 1.04 -13.88
N ALA A 875 5.07 2.18 -13.54
CA ALA A 875 4.32 3.38 -13.23
C ALA A 875 3.68 3.92 -14.52
N TYR A 876 2.55 4.60 -14.38
CA TYR A 876 1.89 5.21 -15.52
C TYR A 876 2.81 6.18 -16.25
N GLY A 877 2.71 6.24 -17.57
CA GLY A 877 3.26 7.30 -18.38
C GLY A 877 2.68 8.65 -17.95
N ILE A 878 2.58 9.62 -18.84
CA ILE A 878 1.93 10.88 -18.51
C ILE A 878 0.49 10.63 -18.03
N ASN A 879 0.21 11.08 -16.82
CA ASN A 879 -1.11 10.90 -16.24
C ASN A 879 -1.56 12.17 -15.52
N PHE A 880 -2.88 12.39 -15.51
CA PHE A 880 -3.45 13.60 -14.97
C PHE A 880 -4.62 13.32 -14.02
N PHE A 881 -4.90 14.32 -13.21
CA PHE A 881 -6.10 14.45 -12.40
C PHE A 881 -6.56 15.90 -12.49
N ALA A 882 -7.76 16.12 -13.04
CA ALA A 882 -8.37 17.44 -13.12
C ALA A 882 -9.66 17.46 -12.30
N SER A 883 -9.91 18.52 -11.54
CA SER A 883 -11.15 18.64 -10.78
C SER A 883 -11.73 20.04 -10.82
N VAL A 884 -13.06 20.11 -10.81
CA VAL A 884 -13.83 21.32 -10.62
C VAL A 884 -14.83 21.10 -9.48
N GLY A 885 -14.91 22.07 -8.58
CA GLY A 885 -15.79 21.97 -7.43
C GLY A 885 -16.44 23.29 -7.07
N VAL A 886 -17.68 23.23 -6.62
CA VAL A 886 -18.40 24.35 -6.02
C VAL A 886 -18.48 24.13 -4.52
N ARG A 887 -18.16 25.17 -3.74
CA ARG A 887 -18.16 25.12 -2.29
C ARG A 887 -18.88 26.35 -1.74
N PHE A 888 -19.84 26.16 -0.83
CA PHE A 888 -20.66 27.23 -0.21
C PHE A 888 -21.12 26.90 1.20
#